data_abe0881868e7094e3f0c6bffa9669f57
#
_entry.id   abe0881868e7094e3f0c6bffa9669f57
#
_cell.length_a   1.000
_cell.length_b   1.000
_cell.length_c   1.000
_cell.angle_alpha   90.00
_cell.angle_beta   90.00
_cell.angle_gamma   90.00
#
_symmetry.space_group_name_H-M   'P 1'
#
loop_
_entity.id
_entity.type
_entity.pdbx_description
1 polymer ?
#
loop_
_entity_poly.entity_id
_entity_poly.type
_entity_poly.pdbx_seq_one_letter_code
_entity_poly.pdbx_strand_id
1 'polypeptide(L)'
;MVIDSDGNVTLNGKKVSIWLDGRPSYLNGKALETLLKSTSGTSIDRIELIEHPGAKYDAQGEGGIINIKTRKGAMQGLSGTLGANGGGMIFKSLNYNPLDANAHFNLAYRTDKSYTSVNSYLSRADYAESLLLDTFHDQEEGSRFRQLSDDFTGMSAKSYQLKIGHDRFLDPRNTLGFIITVPGSIDRTPKDSPLNRTATYLDGQLTAMNVSEVYKSHRNPQAGANLNYTHVFAPERNAELTLNADYFFNRLSTHAKTDVWDAYPGNEGEHLLLRNIESLNDIDIVSAKADYQTVLFGNGILEAGAKWALSRTSNGTSRTESGAMASSEETAFGYREHVAAAYVSYSGRLFGGLNLMAGLRAEYTNSFGDWKSAGSTSSDSYVDFFPSLHLGWSSGERLRHGLSYTRRINRPHYRHLNPIEEYVDAHTYTVGNPQLKPEYVDNLSFMTSFGEHFALMAEYQHTANLIVQVPYISAGAERKCLKMENMSSNNRVAAVLNISALPLTKWLQFSGNIGEIWMANKMIDRSFDEGGFFTQAYANFTFVLPAGLTMELEGNYQGSLTWGYFLIHPKYRADFGAKKSFLDGRLNASIKFTDLFRTSSEDLDIYDPFSSEIISTMKQKLHDQRIVVGLSWSFGSGSKSRQRKVGNLDETSRISTQGAGF
;
A
#
# COMPACT_ATOMS: atom_id res chain seq x y z
N MET A 1 -10.93 -2.06 -7.03
CA MET A 1 -9.85 -2.16 -6.03
C MET A 1 -8.93 -3.28 -6.47
N VAL A 2 -7.64 -3.02 -6.57
CA VAL A 2 -6.62 -4.00 -6.97
C VAL A 2 -5.53 -3.98 -5.91
N ILE A 3 -4.90 -5.12 -5.66
CA ILE A 3 -3.69 -5.21 -4.83
C ILE A 3 -2.54 -5.41 -5.81
N ASP A 4 -1.56 -4.49 -5.78
CA ASP A 4 -0.38 -4.58 -6.65
C ASP A 4 0.61 -5.67 -6.19
N SER A 5 1.69 -5.86 -6.96
CA SER A 5 2.75 -6.84 -6.65
C SER A 5 3.39 -6.61 -5.27
N ASP A 6 3.44 -5.35 -4.84
CA ASP A 6 4.00 -4.94 -3.55
C ASP A 6 3.02 -5.10 -2.39
N GLY A 7 1.77 -5.53 -2.67
CA GLY A 7 0.72 -5.67 -1.68
C GLY A 7 0.04 -4.35 -1.31
N ASN A 8 0.25 -3.26 -2.06
CA ASN A 8 -0.48 -2.02 -1.86
C ASN A 8 -1.88 -2.14 -2.46
N VAL A 9 -2.83 -1.51 -1.80
CA VAL A 9 -4.21 -1.46 -2.31
C VAL A 9 -4.36 -0.22 -3.18
N THR A 10 -4.85 -0.43 -4.39
CA THR A 10 -5.14 0.64 -5.34
C THR A 10 -6.62 0.68 -5.70
N LEU A 11 -7.13 1.87 -5.93
CA LEU A 11 -8.46 2.14 -6.43
C LEU A 11 -8.34 3.03 -7.65
N ASN A 12 -8.85 2.56 -8.80
CA ASN A 12 -8.73 3.30 -10.07
C ASN A 12 -7.28 3.70 -10.40
N GLY A 13 -6.32 2.81 -10.10
CA GLY A 13 -4.89 3.05 -10.32
C GLY A 13 -4.19 3.96 -9.31
N LYS A 14 -4.86 4.38 -8.22
CA LYS A 14 -4.29 5.22 -7.17
C LYS A 14 -4.10 4.43 -5.88
N LYS A 15 -3.00 4.66 -5.18
CA LYS A 15 -2.79 4.10 -3.84
C LYS A 15 -3.81 4.68 -2.86
N VAL A 16 -4.46 3.81 -2.09
CA VAL A 16 -5.45 4.20 -1.07
C VAL A 16 -4.99 3.82 0.32
N SER A 17 -5.36 4.65 1.30
CA SER A 17 -5.12 4.32 2.69
C SER A 17 -6.19 3.35 3.21
N ILE A 18 -5.77 2.22 3.78
CA ILE A 18 -6.69 1.27 4.41
C ILE A 18 -6.86 1.62 5.88
N TRP A 19 -8.10 1.81 6.27
CA TRP A 19 -8.49 2.08 7.64
C TRP A 19 -9.33 0.94 8.19
N LEU A 20 -9.10 0.60 9.44
CA LEU A 20 -9.89 -0.37 10.18
C LEU A 20 -10.63 0.35 11.31
N ASP A 21 -11.94 0.31 11.27
CA ASP A 21 -12.79 0.95 12.27
C ASP A 21 -12.55 2.46 12.46
N GLY A 22 -12.24 3.16 11.36
CA GLY A 22 -11.98 4.60 11.38
C GLY A 22 -10.56 4.97 11.74
N ARG A 23 -9.60 4.06 11.61
CA ARG A 23 -8.18 4.25 11.91
C ARG A 23 -7.31 3.76 10.77
N PRO A 24 -6.21 4.44 10.47
CA PRO A 24 -5.23 3.91 9.53
C PRO A 24 -4.79 2.51 9.95
N SER A 25 -4.63 1.62 8.97
CA SER A 25 -3.91 0.37 9.18
C SER A 25 -2.42 0.72 9.27
N TYR A 26 -1.74 0.23 10.30
CA TYR A 26 -0.27 0.38 10.41
C TYR A 26 0.48 -0.62 9.52
N LEU A 27 -0.25 -1.44 8.76
CA LEU A 27 0.31 -2.44 7.86
C LEU A 27 0.31 -1.88 6.43
N ASN A 28 1.41 -2.12 5.71
CA ASN A 28 1.59 -1.78 4.31
C ASN A 28 2.09 -3.02 3.55
N GLY A 29 2.02 -2.99 2.22
CA GLY A 29 2.55 -4.03 1.37
C GLY A 29 1.97 -5.42 1.68
N LYS A 30 2.79 -6.45 1.64
CA LYS A 30 2.38 -7.86 1.85
C LYS A 30 1.73 -8.13 3.21
N ALA A 31 2.11 -7.41 4.27
CA ALA A 31 1.48 -7.54 5.58
C ALA A 31 0.03 -7.04 5.56
N LEU A 32 -0.23 -5.92 4.87
CA LEU A 32 -1.58 -5.41 4.65
C LEU A 32 -2.41 -6.34 3.76
N GLU A 33 -1.84 -6.79 2.67
CA GLU A 33 -2.46 -7.77 1.76
C GLU A 33 -2.89 -9.02 2.54
N THR A 34 -2.00 -9.53 3.39
CA THR A 34 -2.25 -10.71 4.21
C THR A 34 -3.37 -10.45 5.23
N LEU A 35 -3.39 -9.26 5.88
CA LEU A 35 -4.48 -8.86 6.77
C LEU A 35 -5.82 -8.83 6.02
N LEU A 36 -5.86 -8.22 4.83
CA LEU A 36 -7.09 -8.11 4.03
C LEU A 36 -7.57 -9.48 3.56
N LYS A 37 -6.68 -10.33 3.07
CA LYS A 37 -7.00 -11.72 2.66
C LYS A 37 -7.52 -12.57 3.82
N SER A 38 -7.07 -12.31 5.05
CA SER A 38 -7.46 -13.05 6.24
C SER A 38 -8.70 -12.51 6.93
N THR A 39 -9.09 -11.27 6.65
CA THR A 39 -10.26 -10.66 7.27
C THR A 39 -11.52 -11.34 6.77
N SER A 40 -12.19 -12.07 7.67
CA SER A 40 -13.44 -12.74 7.32
C SER A 40 -14.51 -11.71 6.92
N GLY A 41 -15.10 -11.87 5.75
CA GLY A 41 -16.22 -11.03 5.32
C GLY A 41 -17.41 -11.02 6.31
N THR A 42 -17.53 -12.06 7.15
CA THR A 42 -18.55 -12.11 8.22
C THR A 42 -18.24 -11.19 9.39
N SER A 43 -16.99 -10.81 9.60
CA SER A 43 -16.57 -9.84 10.61
C SER A 43 -16.74 -8.39 10.15
N ILE A 44 -17.01 -8.17 8.87
CA ILE A 44 -17.19 -6.84 8.29
C ILE A 44 -18.66 -6.45 8.37
N ASP A 45 -18.94 -5.26 8.90
CA ASP A 45 -20.28 -4.64 8.87
C ASP A 45 -20.52 -3.94 7.54
N ARG A 46 -19.56 -3.08 7.14
CA ARG A 46 -19.55 -2.36 5.88
C ARG A 46 -18.15 -1.88 5.53
N ILE A 47 -17.96 -1.55 4.26
CA ILE A 47 -16.77 -0.87 3.75
C ILE A 47 -17.20 0.54 3.35
N GLU A 48 -16.55 1.54 3.93
CA GLU A 48 -16.76 2.95 3.60
C GLU A 48 -15.64 3.39 2.65
N LEU A 49 -16.00 3.78 1.45
CA LEU A 49 -15.08 4.34 0.48
C LEU A 49 -15.17 5.86 0.56
N ILE A 50 -14.05 6.52 0.87
CA ILE A 50 -13.90 7.96 0.92
C ILE A 50 -12.89 8.33 -0.17
N GLU A 51 -13.38 8.47 -1.40
CA GLU A 51 -12.52 8.75 -2.58
C GLU A 51 -11.83 10.11 -2.48
N HIS A 52 -12.51 11.10 -1.91
CA HIS A 52 -12.02 12.46 -1.76
C HIS A 52 -12.13 12.90 -0.29
N PRO A 53 -11.15 12.54 0.56
CA PRO A 53 -11.19 12.91 1.98
C PRO A 53 -11.17 14.43 2.16
N GLY A 54 -12.10 14.94 2.97
CA GLY A 54 -12.18 16.38 3.29
C GLY A 54 -11.06 16.86 4.21
N ALA A 55 -11.05 18.17 4.54
CA ALA A 55 -9.99 18.86 5.29
C ALA A 55 -9.66 18.26 6.68
N LYS A 56 -10.59 17.53 7.29
CA LYS A 56 -10.39 16.79 8.57
C LYS A 56 -9.31 15.73 8.49
N TYR A 57 -9.19 15.10 7.33
CA TYR A 57 -8.18 14.08 7.07
C TYR A 57 -6.85 14.72 6.71
N ASP A 58 -5.76 14.04 6.99
CA ASP A 58 -4.43 14.51 6.58
C ASP A 58 -4.37 14.72 5.08
N ALA A 59 -3.59 15.74 4.67
CA ALA A 59 -3.38 16.02 3.26
C ALA A 59 -2.50 14.96 2.56
N GLN A 60 -1.82 14.09 3.32
CA GLN A 60 -0.98 13.01 2.81
C GLN A 60 -1.79 11.94 2.06
N GLY A 61 -1.31 11.52 0.86
CA GLY A 61 -1.84 10.42 0.04
C GLY A 61 -2.72 10.87 -1.13
N GLU A 62 -2.86 10.02 -2.15
CA GLU A 62 -3.45 10.36 -3.45
C GLU A 62 -4.87 9.84 -3.67
N GLY A 63 -5.14 8.61 -3.26
CA GLY A 63 -6.28 7.81 -3.75
C GLY A 63 -7.45 7.67 -2.82
N GLY A 64 -7.51 8.41 -1.70
CA GLY A 64 -8.62 8.31 -0.77
C GLY A 64 -8.42 7.29 0.35
N ILE A 65 -9.51 6.94 1.02
CA ILE A 65 -9.52 6.06 2.20
C ILE A 65 -10.54 4.94 2.01
N ILE A 66 -10.14 3.71 2.21
CA ILE A 66 -11.04 2.56 2.35
C ILE A 66 -11.11 2.21 3.83
N ASN A 67 -12.26 2.49 4.45
CA ASN A 67 -12.46 2.26 5.86
C ASN A 67 -13.32 1.01 6.09
N ILE A 68 -12.69 -0.06 6.52
CA ILE A 68 -13.34 -1.33 6.83
C ILE A 68 -13.92 -1.24 8.24
N LYS A 69 -15.23 -1.24 8.33
CA LYS A 69 -15.96 -1.25 9.60
C LYS A 69 -16.27 -2.67 10.01
N THR A 70 -15.75 -3.07 11.17
CA THR A 70 -16.04 -4.39 11.73
C THR A 70 -17.37 -4.40 12.45
N ARG A 71 -18.05 -5.56 12.47
CA ARG A 71 -19.26 -5.75 13.24
C ARG A 71 -18.94 -5.66 14.74
N LYS A 72 -19.60 -4.74 15.42
CA LYS A 72 -19.49 -4.59 16.86
C LYS A 72 -20.81 -4.97 17.50
N GLY A 73 -20.76 -5.88 18.46
CA GLY A 73 -21.94 -6.24 19.25
C GLY A 73 -22.47 -5.03 20.01
N ALA A 74 -23.75 -4.71 19.87
CA ALA A 74 -24.41 -3.65 20.64
C ALA A 74 -24.98 -4.17 21.95
N MET A 75 -25.12 -5.48 22.12
CA MET A 75 -25.62 -6.09 23.36
C MET A 75 -24.50 -6.22 24.37
N GLN A 76 -24.84 -6.10 25.65
CA GLN A 76 -23.93 -6.39 26.74
C GLN A 76 -23.45 -7.85 26.68
N GLY A 77 -22.23 -8.10 27.12
CA GLY A 77 -21.65 -9.42 27.18
C GLY A 77 -20.51 -9.63 26.21
N LEU A 78 -20.16 -10.88 26.02
CA LEU A 78 -19.05 -11.32 25.17
C LEU A 78 -19.54 -11.67 23.76
N SER A 79 -18.84 -11.16 22.75
CA SER A 79 -19.01 -11.54 21.36
C SER A 79 -17.66 -11.69 20.69
N GLY A 80 -17.59 -12.45 19.58
CA GLY A 80 -16.33 -12.60 18.90
C GLY A 80 -16.40 -13.43 17.62
N THR A 81 -15.26 -13.49 16.96
CA THR A 81 -15.02 -14.31 15.78
C THR A 81 -13.67 -15.00 15.93
N LEU A 82 -13.65 -16.29 15.64
CA LEU A 82 -12.45 -17.11 15.49
C LEU A 82 -12.38 -17.58 14.05
N GLY A 83 -11.21 -17.58 13.46
CA GLY A 83 -11.04 -18.12 12.11
C GLY A 83 -9.62 -18.58 11.83
N ALA A 84 -9.52 -19.52 10.91
CA ALA A 84 -8.27 -20.00 10.38
C ALA A 84 -8.41 -20.28 8.89
N ASN A 85 -7.35 -20.00 8.14
CA ASN A 85 -7.22 -20.37 6.74
C ASN A 85 -5.88 -21.09 6.54
N GLY A 86 -5.84 -22.01 5.58
CA GLY A 86 -4.63 -22.69 5.20
C GLY A 86 -4.65 -23.06 3.72
N GLY A 87 -3.50 -22.99 3.07
CA GLY A 87 -3.41 -23.27 1.65
C GLY A 87 -1.97 -23.35 1.16
N GLY A 88 -1.84 -23.60 -0.12
CA GLY A 88 -0.53 -23.69 -0.78
C GLY A 88 -0.69 -23.75 -2.30
N MET A 89 0.43 -23.83 -2.99
CA MET A 89 0.45 -23.94 -4.45
C MET A 89 -0.19 -25.24 -4.94
N ILE A 90 -0.92 -25.14 -6.05
CA ILE A 90 -1.60 -26.30 -6.67
C ILE A 90 -0.58 -27.16 -7.44
N PHE A 91 0.37 -26.53 -8.11
CA PHE A 91 1.35 -27.23 -8.94
C PHE A 91 2.78 -26.94 -8.47
N LYS A 92 3.53 -27.99 -8.24
CA LYS A 92 4.98 -27.92 -7.95
C LYS A 92 5.71 -27.58 -9.26
N SER A 93 5.96 -26.30 -9.50
CA SER A 93 6.83 -25.88 -10.60
C SER A 93 8.29 -25.64 -10.15
N LEU A 94 8.52 -25.64 -8.84
CA LEU A 94 9.78 -25.30 -8.19
C LEU A 94 10.06 -26.30 -7.06
N ASN A 95 11.31 -26.43 -6.65
CA ASN A 95 11.69 -27.19 -5.45
C ASN A 95 11.14 -26.54 -4.16
N TYR A 96 10.73 -25.28 -4.23
CA TYR A 96 10.12 -24.51 -3.17
C TYR A 96 8.59 -24.56 -3.25
N ASN A 97 7.93 -24.81 -2.12
CA ASN A 97 6.47 -24.92 -1.99
C ASN A 97 5.94 -23.81 -1.07
N PRO A 98 5.53 -22.64 -1.60
CA PRO A 98 4.92 -21.58 -0.80
C PRO A 98 3.68 -22.05 -0.05
N LEU A 99 3.63 -21.75 1.25
CA LEU A 99 2.53 -22.08 2.16
C LEU A 99 1.85 -20.80 2.63
N ASP A 100 0.52 -20.80 2.66
CA ASP A 100 -0.28 -19.79 3.34
C ASP A 100 -1.02 -20.42 4.52
N ALA A 101 -0.85 -19.83 5.69
CA ALA A 101 -1.62 -20.22 6.86
C ALA A 101 -1.86 -18.98 7.73
N ASN A 102 -3.09 -18.79 8.19
CA ASN A 102 -3.37 -17.73 9.14
C ASN A 102 -4.44 -18.15 10.14
N ALA A 103 -4.36 -17.55 11.31
CA ALA A 103 -5.38 -17.66 12.35
C ALA A 103 -5.66 -16.27 12.93
N HIS A 104 -6.91 -15.99 13.23
CA HIS A 104 -7.30 -14.74 13.83
C HIS A 104 -8.39 -14.96 14.89
N PHE A 105 -8.37 -14.10 15.89
CA PHE A 105 -9.49 -13.96 16.80
C PHE A 105 -9.80 -12.49 17.06
N ASN A 106 -11.07 -12.18 17.13
CA ASN A 106 -11.59 -10.89 17.50
C ASN A 106 -12.58 -11.09 18.64
N LEU A 107 -12.30 -10.51 19.80
CA LEU A 107 -13.14 -10.61 20.99
C LEU A 107 -13.56 -9.21 21.41
N ALA A 108 -14.80 -9.06 21.81
CA ALA A 108 -15.33 -7.82 22.35
C ALA A 108 -16.19 -8.12 23.60
N TYR A 109 -15.96 -7.37 24.65
CA TYR A 109 -16.75 -7.42 25.87
C TYR A 109 -17.30 -6.04 26.18
N ARG A 110 -18.63 -5.94 26.31
CA ARG A 110 -19.33 -4.69 26.54
C ARG A 110 -20.13 -4.75 27.85
N THR A 111 -20.00 -3.70 28.62
CA THR A 111 -20.85 -3.39 29.78
C THR A 111 -21.50 -2.02 29.61
N ASP A 112 -22.35 -1.59 30.52
CA ASP A 112 -22.91 -0.22 30.51
C ASP A 112 -21.84 0.87 30.61
N LYS A 113 -20.73 0.56 31.28
CA LYS A 113 -19.68 1.53 31.62
C LYS A 113 -18.40 1.37 30.84
N SER A 114 -18.26 0.32 30.02
CA SER A 114 -17.01 0.06 29.30
C SER A 114 -17.22 -0.81 28.06
N TYR A 115 -16.28 -0.66 27.13
CA TYR A 115 -16.11 -1.53 25.97
C TYR A 115 -14.65 -1.94 25.87
N THR A 116 -14.38 -3.24 25.85
CA THR A 116 -13.04 -3.81 25.68
C THR A 116 -13.01 -4.65 24.41
N SER A 117 -11.99 -4.50 23.61
CA SER A 117 -11.76 -5.34 22.42
C SER A 117 -10.34 -5.89 22.41
N VAL A 118 -10.20 -7.14 22.00
CA VAL A 118 -8.92 -7.81 21.77
C VAL A 118 -8.98 -8.43 20.40
N ASN A 119 -8.06 -8.03 19.53
CA ASN A 119 -7.95 -8.57 18.18
C ASN A 119 -6.53 -9.13 18.02
N SER A 120 -6.40 -10.33 17.52
CA SER A 120 -5.11 -10.94 17.22
C SER A 120 -5.14 -11.59 15.87
N TYR A 121 -4.00 -11.56 15.24
CA TYR A 121 -3.76 -12.13 13.93
C TYR A 121 -2.36 -12.74 13.90
N LEU A 122 -2.27 -13.96 13.40
CA LEU A 122 -1.01 -14.68 13.16
C LEU A 122 -1.05 -15.21 11.73
N SER A 123 0.03 -15.06 10.98
CA SER A 123 0.11 -15.60 9.62
C SER A 123 1.48 -16.09 9.26
N ARG A 124 1.49 -17.00 8.31
CA ARG A 124 2.60 -17.32 7.44
C ARG A 124 2.10 -17.18 6.00
N ALA A 125 2.77 -16.36 5.21
CA ALA A 125 2.50 -16.18 3.80
C ALA A 125 3.83 -16.29 3.05
N ASP A 126 4.04 -17.42 2.41
CA ASP A 126 5.23 -17.63 1.59
C ASP A 126 4.94 -17.12 0.17
N TYR A 127 5.90 -16.46 -0.46
CA TYR A 127 5.79 -16.07 -1.86
C TYR A 127 7.05 -16.48 -2.64
N ALA A 128 6.89 -16.58 -3.94
CA ALA A 128 7.96 -16.88 -4.86
C ALA A 128 7.72 -16.15 -6.18
N GLU A 129 8.79 -15.68 -6.76
CA GLU A 129 8.82 -15.04 -8.07
C GLU A 129 10.05 -15.45 -8.85
N SER A 130 9.93 -15.49 -10.17
CA SER A 130 11.04 -15.64 -11.10
C SER A 130 11.14 -14.38 -11.92
N LEU A 131 12.35 -13.85 -12.04
CA LEU A 131 12.67 -12.61 -12.74
C LEU A 131 13.69 -12.90 -13.82
N LEU A 132 13.33 -12.64 -15.08
CA LEU A 132 14.27 -12.63 -16.19
C LEU A 132 14.51 -11.16 -16.58
N LEU A 133 15.74 -10.70 -16.41
CA LEU A 133 16.16 -9.34 -16.74
C LEU A 133 17.20 -9.41 -17.86
N ASP A 134 16.89 -8.81 -19.02
CA ASP A 134 17.75 -8.72 -20.18
C ASP A 134 18.13 -7.26 -20.41
N THR A 135 19.36 -6.90 -20.11
CA THR A 135 19.88 -5.52 -20.19
C THR A 135 20.91 -5.42 -21.30
N PHE A 136 20.82 -4.36 -22.09
CA PHE A 136 21.75 -4.11 -23.16
C PHE A 136 22.04 -2.61 -23.29
N HIS A 137 23.25 -2.28 -23.69
CA HIS A 137 23.66 -0.92 -24.05
C HIS A 137 24.85 -0.96 -25.01
N ASP A 138 24.92 0.05 -25.83
CA ASP A 138 26.07 0.25 -26.70
C ASP A 138 27.19 0.98 -25.93
N GLN A 139 28.42 0.49 -26.05
CA GLN A 139 29.59 1.12 -25.42
C GLN A 139 30.17 2.20 -26.33
N GLU A 140 30.95 3.13 -25.76
CA GLU A 140 31.57 4.26 -26.49
C GLU A 140 32.42 3.84 -27.70
N GLU A 141 32.95 2.61 -27.70
CA GLU A 141 33.76 2.06 -28.80
C GLU A 141 32.92 1.31 -29.86
N GLY A 142 31.59 1.37 -29.80
CA GLY A 142 30.67 0.71 -30.73
C GLY A 142 30.46 -0.77 -30.47
N SER A 143 30.97 -1.33 -29.40
CA SER A 143 30.68 -2.69 -28.97
C SER A 143 29.35 -2.76 -28.21
N ARG A 144 28.62 -3.87 -28.36
CA ARG A 144 27.33 -4.08 -27.70
C ARG A 144 27.46 -4.98 -26.49
N PHE A 145 27.18 -4.41 -25.32
CA PHE A 145 27.08 -5.13 -24.04
C PHE A 145 25.66 -5.70 -23.87
N ARG A 146 25.55 -6.95 -23.39
CA ARG A 146 24.30 -7.56 -22.97
C ARG A 146 24.51 -8.36 -21.69
N GLN A 147 23.63 -8.17 -20.72
CA GLN A 147 23.60 -8.97 -19.50
C GLN A 147 22.23 -9.59 -19.32
N LEU A 148 22.18 -10.92 -19.22
CA LEU A 148 20.98 -11.70 -19.01
C LEU A 148 21.01 -12.29 -17.60
N SER A 149 20.10 -11.88 -16.72
CA SER A 149 19.92 -12.41 -15.37
C SER A 149 18.64 -13.23 -15.29
N ASP A 150 18.75 -14.46 -14.76
CA ASP A 150 17.64 -15.36 -14.44
C ASP A 150 17.65 -15.56 -12.92
N ASP A 151 16.80 -14.79 -12.23
CA ASP A 151 16.78 -14.67 -10.80
C ASP A 151 15.52 -15.32 -10.22
N PHE A 152 15.68 -15.93 -9.07
CA PHE A 152 14.58 -16.46 -8.28
C PHE A 152 14.59 -15.82 -6.90
N THR A 153 13.44 -15.31 -6.49
CA THR A 153 13.23 -14.80 -5.13
C THR A 153 12.14 -15.61 -4.44
N GLY A 154 12.50 -16.31 -3.38
CA GLY A 154 11.59 -16.95 -2.45
C GLY A 154 11.63 -16.25 -1.10
N MET A 155 10.48 -16.08 -0.45
CA MET A 155 10.41 -15.48 0.89
C MET A 155 9.34 -16.17 1.73
N SER A 156 9.71 -16.54 2.96
CA SER A 156 8.75 -16.99 3.98
C SER A 156 8.49 -15.85 4.95
N ALA A 157 7.30 -15.25 4.84
CA ALA A 157 6.87 -14.14 5.67
C ALA A 157 5.96 -14.62 6.81
N LYS A 158 6.36 -14.34 8.05
CA LYS A 158 5.55 -14.59 9.25
C LYS A 158 5.17 -13.26 9.86
N SER A 159 3.87 -13.00 10.01
CA SER A 159 3.37 -11.77 10.60
C SER A 159 2.49 -12.03 11.81
N TYR A 160 2.53 -11.12 12.75
CA TYR A 160 1.68 -11.14 13.94
C TYR A 160 1.14 -9.75 14.23
N GLN A 161 -0.04 -9.71 14.83
CA GLN A 161 -0.63 -8.49 15.36
C GLN A 161 -1.43 -8.82 16.62
N LEU A 162 -1.25 -8.01 17.66
CA LEU A 162 -2.12 -7.95 18.81
C LEU A 162 -2.60 -6.51 18.98
N LYS A 163 -3.91 -6.31 19.07
CA LYS A 163 -4.52 -5.00 19.32
C LYS A 163 -5.49 -5.12 20.48
N ILE A 164 -5.29 -4.32 21.52
CA ILE A 164 -6.13 -4.22 22.69
C ILE A 164 -6.68 -2.81 22.77
N GLY A 165 -8.00 -2.68 22.84
CA GLY A 165 -8.69 -1.42 23.02
C GLY A 165 -9.60 -1.46 24.22
N HIS A 166 -9.63 -0.38 25.00
CA HIS A 166 -10.56 -0.20 26.11
C HIS A 166 -11.11 1.21 26.12
N ASP A 167 -12.44 1.31 26.16
CA ASP A 167 -13.17 2.56 26.32
C ASP A 167 -13.91 2.52 27.66
N ARG A 168 -13.74 3.56 28.48
CA ARG A 168 -14.46 3.79 29.72
C ARG A 168 -15.44 4.94 29.54
N PHE A 169 -16.73 4.66 29.67
CA PHE A 169 -17.79 5.67 29.70
C PHE A 169 -17.84 6.23 31.12
N LEU A 170 -17.18 7.38 31.34
CA LEU A 170 -17.11 8.02 32.66
C LEU A 170 -18.51 8.51 33.09
N ASP A 171 -19.21 9.12 32.15
CA ASP A 171 -20.59 9.56 32.22
C ASP A 171 -21.17 9.68 30.77
N PRO A 172 -22.45 10.07 30.56
CA PRO A 172 -23.05 10.20 29.24
C PRO A 172 -22.35 11.20 28.29
N ARG A 173 -21.52 12.11 28.82
CA ARG A 173 -20.81 13.13 28.05
C ARG A 173 -19.33 12.85 27.92
N ASN A 174 -18.74 12.03 28.77
CA ASN A 174 -17.30 11.84 28.86
C ASN A 174 -16.91 10.40 28.59
N THR A 175 -16.03 10.19 27.63
CA THR A 175 -15.45 8.87 27.35
C THR A 175 -13.92 9.00 27.28
N LEU A 176 -13.24 8.14 28.02
CA LEU A 176 -11.79 7.98 27.97
C LEU A 176 -11.47 6.61 27.38
N GLY A 177 -10.53 6.54 26.48
CA GLY A 177 -10.13 5.27 25.89
C GLY A 177 -8.65 5.20 25.59
N PHE A 178 -8.16 3.96 25.51
CA PHE A 178 -6.80 3.70 25.03
C PHE A 178 -6.79 2.53 24.04
N ILE A 179 -5.74 2.47 23.23
CA ILE A 179 -5.45 1.36 22.34
C ILE A 179 -3.97 1.10 22.35
N ILE A 180 -3.63 -0.18 22.42
CA ILE A 180 -2.27 -0.68 22.24
C ILE A 180 -2.30 -1.63 21.05
N THR A 181 -1.35 -1.46 20.13
CA THR A 181 -1.19 -2.32 18.94
C THR A 181 0.26 -2.76 18.86
N VAL A 182 0.48 -4.06 18.71
CA VAL A 182 1.81 -4.67 18.58
C VAL A 182 1.82 -5.53 17.32
N PRO A 183 2.02 -4.94 16.13
CA PRO A 183 2.24 -5.68 14.90
C PRO A 183 3.72 -6.02 14.72
N GLY A 184 4.02 -6.95 13.82
CA GLY A 184 5.39 -7.21 13.41
C GLY A 184 5.47 -8.32 12.38
N SER A 185 6.64 -8.40 11.71
CA SER A 185 6.94 -9.48 10.78
C SER A 185 8.37 -10.00 10.93
N ILE A 186 8.55 -11.24 10.46
CA ILE A 186 9.84 -11.90 10.28
C ILE A 186 9.80 -12.55 8.91
N ASP A 187 10.63 -12.07 8.00
CA ASP A 187 10.69 -12.53 6.63
C ASP A 187 12.07 -13.12 6.36
N ARG A 188 12.14 -14.26 5.66
CA ARG A 188 13.41 -14.94 5.39
C ARG A 188 13.38 -15.66 4.05
N THR A 189 14.49 -15.58 3.31
CA THR A 189 14.72 -16.45 2.16
C THR A 189 14.79 -17.91 2.64
N PRO A 190 13.99 -18.83 2.06
CA PRO A 190 14.07 -20.24 2.33
C PRO A 190 15.44 -20.82 1.93
N LYS A 191 15.92 -21.83 2.69
CA LYS A 191 17.23 -22.46 2.42
C LYS A 191 17.31 -23.18 1.07
N ASP A 192 16.17 -23.63 0.55
CA ASP A 192 16.09 -24.40 -0.69
C ASP A 192 15.72 -23.49 -1.89
N SER A 193 15.96 -22.19 -1.77
CA SER A 193 15.74 -21.25 -2.90
C SER A 193 16.69 -21.61 -4.04
N PRO A 194 16.20 -21.59 -5.30
CA PRO A 194 17.06 -21.74 -6.48
C PRO A 194 18.17 -20.69 -6.52
N LEU A 195 19.30 -21.05 -7.17
CA LEU A 195 20.39 -20.13 -7.42
C LEU A 195 20.04 -19.17 -8.56
N ASN A 196 20.46 -17.94 -8.44
CA ASN A 196 20.40 -16.94 -9.50
C ASN A 196 21.54 -17.11 -10.50
N ARG A 197 21.32 -16.75 -11.75
CA ARG A 197 22.31 -16.88 -12.82
C ARG A 197 22.40 -15.61 -13.63
N THR A 198 23.62 -15.16 -13.89
CA THR A 198 23.87 -14.00 -14.74
C THR A 198 24.90 -14.37 -15.82
N ALA A 199 24.54 -14.12 -17.09
CA ALA A 199 25.42 -14.30 -18.24
C ALA A 199 25.69 -12.94 -18.89
N THR A 200 26.97 -12.62 -19.13
CA THR A 200 27.41 -11.38 -19.74
C THR A 200 27.99 -11.66 -21.12
N TYR A 201 27.58 -10.88 -22.09
CA TYR A 201 28.01 -10.97 -23.48
C TYR A 201 28.59 -9.63 -23.96
N LEU A 202 29.64 -9.69 -24.76
CA LEU A 202 30.18 -8.56 -25.50
C LEU A 202 30.18 -8.93 -27.00
N ASP A 203 29.53 -8.12 -27.81
CA ASP A 203 29.35 -8.37 -29.28
C ASP A 203 28.78 -9.77 -29.57
N GLY A 204 27.87 -10.24 -28.71
CA GLY A 204 27.23 -11.55 -28.82
C GLY A 204 28.09 -12.73 -28.36
N GLN A 205 29.34 -12.51 -27.93
CA GLN A 205 30.19 -13.55 -27.34
C GLN A 205 30.04 -13.57 -25.82
N LEU A 206 29.86 -14.75 -25.23
CA LEU A 206 29.82 -14.95 -23.76
C LEU A 206 31.19 -14.60 -23.17
N THR A 207 31.23 -13.62 -22.28
CA THR A 207 32.46 -13.14 -21.62
C THR A 207 32.52 -13.48 -20.14
N ALA A 208 31.36 -13.59 -19.47
CA ALA A 208 31.29 -14.02 -18.07
C ALA A 208 29.98 -14.78 -17.81
N MET A 209 30.02 -15.70 -16.88
CA MET A 209 28.85 -16.41 -16.37
C MET A 209 28.98 -16.61 -14.87
N ASN A 210 28.01 -16.08 -14.12
CA ASN A 210 28.04 -16.12 -12.67
C ASN A 210 26.82 -16.84 -12.12
N VAL A 211 26.99 -17.51 -10.99
CA VAL A 211 25.92 -18.08 -10.19
C VAL A 211 25.96 -17.43 -8.81
N SER A 212 24.80 -17.06 -8.29
CA SER A 212 24.73 -16.45 -6.96
C SER A 212 23.66 -17.05 -6.08
N GLU A 213 23.96 -17.08 -4.78
CA GLU A 213 23.02 -17.34 -3.70
C GLU A 213 22.73 -16.03 -2.97
N VAL A 214 21.44 -15.69 -2.88
CA VAL A 214 21.00 -14.49 -2.18
C VAL A 214 20.14 -14.89 -0.98
N TYR A 215 20.63 -14.60 0.20
CA TYR A 215 19.90 -14.79 1.45
C TYR A 215 19.51 -13.43 2.02
N LYS A 216 18.21 -13.22 2.31
CA LYS A 216 17.69 -12.03 2.96
C LYS A 216 16.88 -12.42 4.20
N SER A 217 17.03 -11.67 5.28
CA SER A 217 16.22 -11.81 6.49
C SER A 217 15.84 -10.42 7.00
N HIS A 218 14.54 -10.20 7.20
CA HIS A 218 14.00 -8.97 7.75
C HIS A 218 13.28 -9.28 9.08
N ARG A 219 13.47 -8.42 10.08
CA ARG A 219 12.71 -8.42 11.32
C ARG A 219 12.15 -7.03 11.53
N ASN A 220 10.83 -6.95 11.71
CA ASN A 220 10.12 -5.68 11.77
C ASN A 220 9.14 -5.65 12.96
N PRO A 221 9.62 -5.64 14.23
CA PRO A 221 8.76 -5.40 15.38
C PRO A 221 8.28 -3.94 15.41
N GLN A 222 7.01 -3.76 15.76
CA GLN A 222 6.37 -2.45 15.85
C GLN A 222 5.55 -2.37 17.13
N ALA A 223 5.32 -1.16 17.60
CA ALA A 223 4.43 -0.89 18.72
C ALA A 223 3.70 0.44 18.51
N GLY A 224 2.43 0.48 18.81
CA GLY A 224 1.61 1.69 18.77
C GLY A 224 0.77 1.84 20.03
N ALA A 225 0.63 3.06 20.53
CA ALA A 225 -0.24 3.41 21.63
C ALA A 225 -1.06 4.65 21.27
N ASN A 226 -2.35 4.64 21.58
CA ASN A 226 -3.24 5.78 21.43
C ASN A 226 -3.98 6.01 22.75
N LEU A 227 -4.03 7.25 23.20
CA LEU A 227 -4.90 7.73 24.25
C LEU A 227 -5.90 8.70 23.65
N ASN A 228 -7.16 8.55 23.97
CA ASN A 228 -8.20 9.40 23.43
C ASN A 228 -9.23 9.79 24.49
N TYR A 229 -9.72 11.01 24.37
CA TYR A 229 -10.78 11.55 25.21
C TYR A 229 -11.83 12.24 24.35
N THR A 230 -13.10 11.97 24.62
CA THR A 230 -14.22 12.62 23.95
C THR A 230 -15.12 13.27 24.99
N HIS A 231 -15.44 14.56 24.75
CA HIS A 231 -16.40 15.32 25.56
C HIS A 231 -17.55 15.83 24.68
N VAL A 232 -18.78 15.56 25.10
CA VAL A 232 -20.01 16.03 24.44
C VAL A 232 -20.56 17.22 25.22
N PHE A 233 -20.42 18.44 24.65
CA PHE A 233 -20.91 19.68 25.27
C PHE A 233 -22.43 19.79 25.21
N ALA A 234 -22.99 19.56 24.03
CA ALA A 234 -24.40 19.71 23.72
C ALA A 234 -24.86 18.59 22.78
N PRO A 235 -25.45 17.50 23.34
CA PRO A 235 -25.91 16.36 22.54
C PRO A 235 -26.90 16.75 21.44
N GLU A 236 -27.78 17.72 21.70
CA GLU A 236 -28.78 18.22 20.78
C GLU A 236 -28.19 18.95 19.54
N ARG A 237 -26.96 19.47 19.68
CA ARG A 237 -26.19 20.12 18.59
C ARG A 237 -25.05 19.27 18.07
N ASN A 238 -24.92 18.00 18.50
CA ASN A 238 -23.74 17.19 18.26
C ASN A 238 -22.41 17.92 18.54
N ALA A 239 -22.41 18.84 19.53
CA ALA A 239 -21.21 19.58 19.92
C ALA A 239 -20.29 18.67 20.70
N GLU A 240 -19.16 18.30 20.11
CA GLU A 240 -18.23 17.29 20.61
C GLU A 240 -16.80 17.75 20.39
N LEU A 241 -15.95 17.54 21.39
CA LEU A 241 -14.49 17.68 21.31
C LEU A 241 -13.85 16.30 21.50
N THR A 242 -12.98 15.93 20.54
CA THR A 242 -12.16 14.71 20.64
C THR A 242 -10.69 15.08 20.69
N LEU A 243 -9.98 14.59 21.71
CA LEU A 243 -8.53 14.72 21.87
C LEU A 243 -7.89 13.36 21.64
N ASN A 244 -6.80 13.33 20.89
CA ASN A 244 -6.00 12.13 20.62
C ASN A 244 -4.53 12.43 20.87
N ALA A 245 -3.83 11.47 21.48
CA ALA A 245 -2.39 11.44 21.58
C ALA A 245 -1.92 10.05 21.15
N ASP A 246 -0.98 10.01 20.24
CA ASP A 246 -0.50 8.78 19.60
C ASP A 246 1.02 8.68 19.70
N TYR A 247 1.50 7.46 19.88
CA TYR A 247 2.90 7.09 19.72
C TYR A 247 3.00 5.84 18.87
N PHE A 248 3.95 5.81 17.96
CA PHE A 248 4.27 4.65 17.14
C PHE A 248 5.77 4.48 17.00
N PHE A 249 6.21 3.24 17.16
CA PHE A 249 7.58 2.79 16.99
C PHE A 249 7.65 1.69 15.93
N ASN A 250 8.64 1.78 15.06
CA ASN A 250 8.98 0.74 14.09
C ASN A 250 10.49 0.52 14.09
N ARG A 251 10.91 -0.74 14.11
CA ARG A 251 12.32 -1.13 13.92
C ARG A 251 12.42 -2.16 12.80
N LEU A 252 13.05 -1.80 11.70
CA LEU A 252 13.36 -2.73 10.62
C LEU A 252 14.84 -3.09 10.66
N SER A 253 15.13 -4.35 10.98
CA SER A 253 16.47 -4.93 10.88
C SER A 253 16.55 -5.84 9.66
N THR A 254 17.49 -5.54 8.78
CA THR A 254 17.75 -6.31 7.55
C THR A 254 19.13 -6.93 7.63
N HIS A 255 19.22 -8.21 7.34
CA HIS A 255 20.47 -8.90 7.07
C HIS A 255 20.37 -9.52 5.69
N ALA A 256 21.30 -9.17 4.79
CA ALA A 256 21.39 -9.72 3.45
C ALA A 256 22.80 -10.24 3.21
N LYS A 257 22.88 -11.45 2.65
CA LYS A 257 24.11 -12.09 2.22
C LYS A 257 23.98 -12.44 0.75
N THR A 258 24.91 -11.99 -0.07
CA THR A 258 25.03 -12.38 -1.48
C THR A 258 26.39 -13.04 -1.68
N ASP A 259 26.38 -14.25 -2.20
CA ASP A 259 27.56 -15.06 -2.46
C ASP A 259 27.59 -15.39 -3.96
N VAL A 260 28.69 -15.08 -4.66
CA VAL A 260 28.79 -15.15 -6.13
C VAL A 260 30.01 -15.98 -6.52
N TRP A 261 29.78 -16.95 -7.40
CA TRP A 261 30.82 -17.81 -7.96
C TRP A 261 30.88 -17.69 -9.48
N ASP A 262 32.08 -17.86 -10.02
CA ASP A 262 32.29 -18.01 -11.46
C ASP A 262 31.67 -19.34 -11.93
N ALA A 263 30.89 -19.28 -12.99
CA ALA A 263 30.31 -20.42 -13.68
C ALA A 263 30.71 -20.43 -15.16
N TYR A 264 31.67 -19.58 -15.56
CA TYR A 264 32.21 -19.57 -16.92
C TYR A 264 32.99 -20.84 -17.21
N PRO A 265 32.83 -21.49 -18.37
CA PRO A 265 33.54 -22.73 -18.69
C PRO A 265 35.08 -22.64 -18.51
N GLY A 266 35.59 -23.47 -17.63
CA GLY A 266 36.99 -23.51 -17.24
C GLY A 266 37.37 -22.80 -15.95
N ASN A 267 36.48 -22.00 -15.38
CA ASN A 267 36.69 -21.29 -14.11
C ASN A 267 35.61 -21.63 -13.06
N GLU A 268 34.84 -22.69 -13.31
CA GLU A 268 33.69 -23.03 -12.46
C GLU A 268 34.08 -23.21 -10.98
N GLY A 269 33.34 -22.50 -10.10
CA GLY A 269 33.49 -22.59 -8.66
C GLY A 269 34.53 -21.64 -8.06
N GLU A 270 35.18 -20.77 -8.86
CA GLU A 270 35.98 -19.70 -8.30
C GLU A 270 35.06 -18.69 -7.58
N HIS A 271 35.44 -18.33 -6.35
CA HIS A 271 34.67 -17.40 -5.53
C HIS A 271 34.95 -15.95 -5.94
N LEU A 272 33.94 -15.24 -6.47
CA LEU A 272 34.11 -13.89 -7.00
C LEU A 272 33.80 -12.80 -5.97
N LEU A 273 32.71 -12.95 -5.23
CA LEU A 273 32.21 -11.93 -4.30
C LEU A 273 31.44 -12.56 -3.15
N LEU A 274 31.75 -12.13 -1.94
CA LEU A 274 30.87 -12.29 -0.79
C LEU A 274 30.51 -10.92 -0.24
N ARG A 275 29.24 -10.57 -0.30
CA ARG A 275 28.68 -9.31 0.24
C ARG A 275 27.79 -9.60 1.43
N ASN A 276 28.06 -8.97 2.55
CA ASN A 276 27.18 -8.96 3.71
C ASN A 276 26.70 -7.53 3.97
N ILE A 277 25.40 -7.36 4.18
CA ILE A 277 24.77 -6.10 4.49
C ILE A 277 23.93 -6.26 5.75
N GLU A 278 24.21 -5.44 6.75
CA GLU A 278 23.39 -5.32 7.94
C GLU A 278 22.84 -3.90 8.00
N SER A 279 21.52 -3.77 8.06
CA SER A 279 20.86 -2.47 8.13
C SER A 279 19.87 -2.45 9.29
N LEU A 280 19.87 -1.34 10.02
CA LEU A 280 18.93 -1.06 11.09
C LEU A 280 18.25 0.28 10.80
N ASN A 281 16.92 0.27 10.72
CA ASN A 281 16.11 1.46 10.52
C ASN A 281 15.08 1.57 11.64
N ASP A 282 15.22 2.59 12.47
CA ASP A 282 14.33 2.93 13.57
C ASP A 282 13.47 4.16 13.18
N ILE A 283 12.18 4.07 13.41
CA ILE A 283 11.24 5.17 13.16
C ILE A 283 10.36 5.36 14.40
N ASP A 284 10.36 6.57 14.93
CA ASP A 284 9.49 7.02 16.01
C ASP A 284 8.56 8.11 15.52
N ILE A 285 7.26 7.98 15.82
CA ILE A 285 6.25 8.97 15.48
C ILE A 285 5.43 9.29 16.72
N VAL A 286 5.33 10.59 17.03
CA VAL A 286 4.46 11.13 18.10
C VAL A 286 3.47 12.08 17.45
N SER A 287 2.19 11.99 17.78
CA SER A 287 1.21 12.97 17.33
C SER A 287 0.20 13.34 18.40
N ALA A 288 -0.32 14.56 18.31
CA ALA A 288 -1.44 15.06 19.10
C ALA A 288 -2.45 15.74 18.18
N LYS A 289 -3.73 15.47 18.39
CA LYS A 289 -4.82 16.02 17.57
C LYS A 289 -6.00 16.42 18.46
N ALA A 290 -6.61 17.56 18.13
CA ALA A 290 -7.85 18.04 18.72
C ALA A 290 -8.87 18.31 17.59
N ASP A 291 -10.02 17.67 17.64
CA ASP A 291 -11.13 17.82 16.70
C ASP A 291 -12.38 18.30 17.42
N TYR A 292 -12.94 19.39 16.98
CA TYR A 292 -14.23 19.91 17.44
C TYR A 292 -15.26 19.83 16.30
N GLN A 293 -16.47 19.39 16.62
CA GLN A 293 -17.59 19.43 15.71
C GLN A 293 -18.85 19.99 16.38
N THR A 294 -19.69 20.64 15.61
CA THR A 294 -21.01 21.11 16.06
C THR A 294 -21.96 21.29 14.88
N VAL A 295 -23.26 21.22 15.16
CA VAL A 295 -24.29 21.55 14.16
C VAL A 295 -24.51 23.07 14.15
N LEU A 296 -24.42 23.66 12.95
CA LEU A 296 -24.72 25.06 12.67
C LEU A 296 -25.82 25.16 11.61
N PHE A 297 -26.54 26.29 11.61
CA PHE A 297 -27.54 26.65 10.57
C PHE A 297 -28.54 25.51 10.26
N GLY A 298 -29.20 25.00 11.29
CA GLY A 298 -30.23 23.96 11.19
C GLY A 298 -29.70 22.55 11.08
N ASN A 299 -29.04 22.17 9.98
CA ASN A 299 -28.55 20.81 9.74
C ASN A 299 -27.10 20.76 9.23
N GLY A 300 -26.41 21.88 9.13
CA GLY A 300 -25.02 21.92 8.71
C GLY A 300 -24.08 21.51 9.85
N ILE A 301 -23.04 20.77 9.54
CA ILE A 301 -21.98 20.35 10.49
C ILE A 301 -20.76 21.22 10.22
N LEU A 302 -20.29 21.93 11.23
CA LEU A 302 -19.00 22.58 11.27
C LEU A 302 -18.01 21.64 12.00
N GLU A 303 -16.88 21.40 11.36
CA GLU A 303 -15.74 20.71 11.98
C GLU A 303 -14.51 21.63 11.94
N ALA A 304 -13.76 21.69 13.02
CA ALA A 304 -12.49 22.41 13.10
C ALA A 304 -11.52 21.63 13.96
N GLY A 305 -10.23 21.72 13.67
CA GLY A 305 -9.26 21.01 14.47
C GLY A 305 -7.84 21.43 14.19
N ALA A 306 -6.94 20.91 15.04
CA ALA A 306 -5.52 21.09 14.92
C ALA A 306 -4.79 19.77 15.18
N LYS A 307 -3.66 19.57 14.50
CA LYS A 307 -2.78 18.40 14.66
C LYS A 307 -1.33 18.88 14.73
N TRP A 308 -0.55 18.20 15.55
CA TRP A 308 0.90 18.27 15.53
C TRP A 308 1.46 16.85 15.48
N ALA A 309 2.48 16.62 14.64
CA ALA A 309 3.18 15.35 14.53
C ALA A 309 4.69 15.58 14.45
N LEU A 310 5.44 14.67 15.05
CA LEU A 310 6.89 14.56 14.97
C LEU A 310 7.24 13.16 14.52
N SER A 311 7.97 13.05 13.41
CA SER A 311 8.58 11.81 12.92
C SER A 311 10.10 11.90 13.05
N ARG A 312 10.72 10.83 13.53
CA ARG A 312 12.17 10.67 13.60
C ARG A 312 12.55 9.34 12.97
N THR A 313 13.52 9.38 12.08
CA THR A 313 14.09 8.19 11.43
C THR A 313 15.59 8.17 11.68
N SER A 314 16.10 7.00 12.05
CA SER A 314 17.55 6.74 12.17
C SER A 314 17.86 5.48 11.40
N ASN A 315 18.75 5.56 10.42
CA ASN A 315 19.20 4.45 9.61
C ASN A 315 20.70 4.29 9.75
N GLY A 316 21.15 3.05 9.99
CA GLY A 316 22.56 2.66 9.98
C GLY A 316 22.72 1.41 9.11
N THR A 317 23.70 1.41 8.22
CA THR A 317 24.01 0.26 7.36
C THR A 317 25.51 0.00 7.41
N SER A 318 25.87 -1.27 7.63
CA SER A 318 27.22 -1.81 7.50
C SER A 318 27.25 -2.75 6.32
N ARG A 319 28.17 -2.52 5.40
CA ARG A 319 28.43 -3.36 4.23
C ARG A 319 29.87 -3.84 4.25
N THR A 320 30.05 -5.16 4.12
CA THR A 320 31.37 -5.77 3.93
C THR A 320 31.37 -6.60 2.66
N GLU A 321 32.40 -6.43 1.87
CA GLU A 321 32.62 -7.20 0.65
C GLU A 321 34.01 -7.87 0.74
N SER A 322 34.08 -9.11 0.27
CA SER A 322 35.33 -9.87 0.07
C SER A 322 35.36 -10.46 -1.33
N GLY A 323 36.54 -10.70 -1.88
CA GLY A 323 36.78 -11.09 -3.25
C GLY A 323 37.76 -10.11 -3.93
N ALA A 324 37.63 -9.91 -5.24
CA ALA A 324 38.55 -9.09 -6.01
C ALA A 324 38.61 -7.60 -5.59
N MET A 325 37.51 -7.07 -4.99
CA MET A 325 37.41 -5.71 -4.46
C MET A 325 36.92 -5.72 -3.01
N ALA A 326 37.77 -6.17 -2.10
CA ALA A 326 37.44 -6.17 -0.66
C ALA A 326 37.19 -4.75 -0.18
N SER A 327 36.05 -4.52 0.47
CA SER A 327 35.66 -3.21 1.01
C SER A 327 34.85 -3.37 2.30
N SER A 328 34.90 -2.34 3.15
CA SER A 328 34.03 -2.23 4.31
C SER A 328 33.55 -0.79 4.40
N GLU A 329 32.23 -0.61 4.50
CA GLU A 329 31.60 0.70 4.54
C GLU A 329 30.54 0.72 5.64
N GLU A 330 30.56 1.79 6.45
CA GLU A 330 29.52 2.10 7.41
C GLU A 330 28.87 3.42 7.04
N THR A 331 27.56 3.41 6.92
CA THR A 331 26.78 4.60 6.60
C THR A 331 25.73 4.85 7.67
N ALA A 332 25.49 6.13 7.98
CA ALA A 332 24.46 6.53 8.92
C ALA A 332 23.71 7.77 8.43
N PHE A 333 22.39 7.69 8.54
CA PHE A 333 21.47 8.75 8.12
C PHE A 333 20.42 8.97 9.21
N GLY A 334 20.18 10.24 9.55
CA GLY A 334 19.11 10.66 10.45
C GLY A 334 18.16 11.63 9.76
N TYR A 335 16.85 11.48 9.98
CA TYR A 335 15.85 12.41 9.46
C TYR A 335 14.82 12.72 10.54
N ARG A 336 14.44 13.99 10.63
CA ARG A 336 13.42 14.48 11.57
C ARG A 336 12.48 15.43 10.83
N GLU A 337 11.18 15.28 11.07
CA GLU A 337 10.16 16.11 10.47
C GLU A 337 9.07 16.48 11.49
N HIS A 338 8.74 17.75 11.54
CA HIS A 338 7.61 18.30 12.27
C HIS A 338 6.53 18.74 11.29
N VAL A 339 5.29 18.32 11.53
CA VAL A 339 4.13 18.78 10.78
C VAL A 339 3.11 19.35 11.76
N ALA A 340 2.79 20.64 11.62
CA ALA A 340 1.71 21.30 12.36
C ALA A 340 0.60 21.68 11.40
N ALA A 341 -0.65 21.33 11.70
CA ALA A 341 -1.78 21.52 10.84
C ALA A 341 -2.98 22.11 11.57
N ALA A 342 -3.75 22.95 10.88
CA ALA A 342 -5.07 23.39 11.32
C ALA A 342 -6.05 23.26 10.16
N TYR A 343 -7.32 22.96 10.48
CA TYR A 343 -8.34 22.84 9.46
C TYR A 343 -9.70 23.34 9.95
N VAL A 344 -10.53 23.73 8.97
CA VAL A 344 -11.95 24.00 9.15
C VAL A 344 -12.70 23.39 7.97
N SER A 345 -13.85 22.78 8.22
CA SER A 345 -14.75 22.31 7.19
C SER A 345 -16.21 22.51 7.59
N TYR A 346 -17.04 22.75 6.59
CA TYR A 346 -18.49 22.83 6.71
C TYR A 346 -19.14 21.82 5.77
N SER A 347 -20.10 21.08 6.26
CA SER A 347 -20.93 20.19 5.44
C SER A 347 -22.40 20.40 5.77
N GLY A 348 -23.22 20.57 4.73
CA GLY A 348 -24.64 20.82 4.94
C GLY A 348 -25.44 20.81 3.65
N ARG A 349 -26.77 20.82 3.81
CA ARG A 349 -27.69 20.92 2.69
C ARG A 349 -28.04 22.39 2.48
N LEU A 350 -27.77 22.88 1.27
CA LEU A 350 -28.13 24.22 0.83
C LEU A 350 -29.54 24.21 0.19
N PHE A 351 -29.97 25.37 -0.30
CA PHE A 351 -31.23 25.54 -1.05
C PHE A 351 -31.24 24.67 -2.32
N GLY A 352 -32.41 24.28 -2.79
CA GLY A 352 -32.57 23.47 -3.99
C GLY A 352 -32.10 22.01 -3.86
N GLY A 353 -31.82 21.54 -2.64
CA GLY A 353 -31.34 20.14 -2.41
C GLY A 353 -29.87 19.91 -2.71
N LEU A 354 -29.08 20.97 -2.94
CA LEU A 354 -27.64 20.91 -3.12
C LEU A 354 -26.95 20.56 -1.77
N ASN A 355 -26.21 19.49 -1.74
CA ASN A 355 -25.33 19.14 -0.64
C ASN A 355 -23.95 19.77 -0.87
N LEU A 356 -23.45 20.50 0.11
CA LEU A 356 -22.12 21.12 0.08
C LEU A 356 -21.26 20.50 1.19
N MET A 357 -20.01 20.16 0.86
CA MET A 357 -18.93 20.04 1.83
C MET A 357 -17.76 20.89 1.32
N ALA A 358 -17.33 21.87 2.12
CA ALA A 358 -16.20 22.73 1.81
C ALA A 358 -15.24 22.76 3.00
N GLY A 359 -13.96 22.67 2.75
CA GLY A 359 -12.94 22.66 3.80
C GLY A 359 -11.63 23.26 3.33
N LEU A 360 -10.88 23.78 4.29
CA LEU A 360 -9.52 24.24 4.10
C LEU A 360 -8.64 23.71 5.23
N ARG A 361 -7.51 23.15 4.85
CA ARG A 361 -6.45 22.72 5.77
C ARG A 361 -5.17 23.47 5.43
N ALA A 362 -4.46 23.95 6.45
CA ALA A 362 -3.12 24.52 6.34
C ALA A 362 -2.14 23.62 7.10
N GLU A 363 -0.99 23.34 6.51
CA GLU A 363 0.09 22.56 7.13
C GLU A 363 1.40 23.33 7.06
N TYR A 364 2.08 23.42 8.19
CA TYR A 364 3.48 23.85 8.28
C TYR A 364 4.35 22.62 8.47
N THR A 365 5.29 22.40 7.58
CA THR A 365 6.27 21.32 7.63
C THR A 365 7.66 21.89 7.85
N ASN A 366 8.42 21.29 8.76
CA ASN A 366 9.84 21.57 8.95
C ASN A 366 10.60 20.26 9.04
N SER A 367 11.54 20.04 8.15
CA SER A 367 12.35 18.83 8.05
C SER A 367 13.84 19.11 8.20
N PHE A 368 14.56 18.13 8.74
CA PHE A 368 16.00 18.13 8.89
C PHE A 368 16.57 16.75 8.65
N GLY A 369 17.50 16.63 7.71
CA GLY A 369 18.26 15.42 7.40
C GLY A 369 19.75 15.60 7.73
N ASP A 370 20.36 14.57 8.32
CA ASP A 370 21.78 14.53 8.69
C ASP A 370 22.42 13.25 8.11
N TRP A 371 23.34 13.42 7.17
CA TRP A 371 24.13 12.35 6.56
C TRP A 371 25.52 12.31 7.17
N LYS A 372 25.64 11.65 8.30
CA LYS A 372 26.87 11.58 9.07
C LYS A 372 28.05 11.05 8.24
N SER A 373 27.80 10.05 7.39
CA SER A 373 28.84 9.44 6.54
C SER A 373 29.37 10.39 5.45
N ALA A 374 28.51 11.30 4.94
CA ALA A 374 28.88 12.28 3.91
C ALA A 374 29.21 13.66 4.49
N GLY A 375 29.04 13.86 5.81
CA GLY A 375 29.25 15.14 6.49
C GLY A 375 28.33 16.26 5.98
N SER A 376 27.14 15.91 5.48
CA SER A 376 26.20 16.85 4.88
C SER A 376 24.86 16.87 5.61
N THR A 377 24.22 18.04 5.61
CA THR A 377 22.89 18.24 6.21
C THR A 377 21.95 18.89 5.21
N SER A 378 20.67 18.65 5.35
CA SER A 378 19.61 19.32 4.60
C SER A 378 18.52 19.78 5.55
N SER A 379 17.96 20.96 5.32
CA SER A 379 16.78 21.43 6.04
C SER A 379 15.82 22.11 5.08
N ASP A 380 14.53 21.89 5.30
CA ASP A 380 13.48 22.53 4.52
C ASP A 380 12.31 22.93 5.43
N SER A 381 11.65 24.03 5.08
CA SER A 381 10.44 24.47 5.79
C SER A 381 9.48 25.17 4.83
N TYR A 382 8.22 24.79 4.88
CA TYR A 382 7.18 25.32 4.00
C TYR A 382 5.80 25.30 4.65
N VAL A 383 4.90 26.12 4.10
CA VAL A 383 3.48 26.15 4.45
C VAL A 383 2.65 25.87 3.22
N ASP A 384 1.75 24.90 3.33
CA ASP A 384 0.87 24.50 2.25
C ASP A 384 -0.60 24.60 2.64
N PHE A 385 -1.44 24.84 1.63
CA PHE A 385 -2.89 24.92 1.77
C PHE A 385 -3.56 23.83 0.93
N PHE A 386 -4.50 23.12 1.56
CA PHE A 386 -5.21 21.99 0.99
C PHE A 386 -6.72 22.24 1.02
N PRO A 387 -7.27 22.93 0.00
CA PRO A 387 -8.71 23.10 -0.16
C PRO A 387 -9.38 21.79 -0.55
N SER A 388 -10.62 21.60 -0.10
CA SER A 388 -11.51 20.52 -0.52
C SER A 388 -12.91 21.06 -0.73
N LEU A 389 -13.55 20.68 -1.85
CA LEU A 389 -14.91 21.06 -2.20
C LEU A 389 -15.65 19.85 -2.75
N HIS A 390 -16.83 19.58 -2.21
CA HIS A 390 -17.71 18.54 -2.75
C HIS A 390 -19.12 19.11 -2.88
N LEU A 391 -19.68 18.98 -4.05
CA LEU A 391 -21.05 19.36 -4.38
C LEU A 391 -21.82 18.11 -4.80
N GLY A 392 -22.99 17.90 -4.21
CA GLY A 392 -23.84 16.76 -4.55
C GLY A 392 -25.28 17.22 -4.77
N TRP A 393 -25.89 16.80 -5.88
CA TRP A 393 -27.28 17.11 -6.19
C TRP A 393 -27.97 15.95 -6.90
N SER A 394 -29.30 15.98 -6.90
CA SER A 394 -30.11 14.98 -7.61
C SER A 394 -30.93 15.66 -8.71
N SER A 395 -31.00 15.02 -9.87
CA SER A 395 -31.86 15.42 -10.99
C SER A 395 -32.95 14.35 -11.14
N GLY A 396 -34.12 14.63 -10.58
CA GLY A 396 -35.19 13.65 -10.42
C GLY A 396 -34.84 12.56 -9.39
N GLU A 397 -35.51 11.43 -9.49
CA GLU A 397 -35.38 10.33 -8.52
C GLU A 397 -34.22 9.38 -8.82
N ARG A 398 -33.75 9.33 -10.05
CA ARG A 398 -32.80 8.29 -10.53
C ARG A 398 -31.39 8.80 -10.76
N LEU A 399 -31.20 10.11 -10.96
CA LEU A 399 -29.89 10.68 -11.24
C LEU A 399 -29.34 11.39 -10.01
N ARG A 400 -28.16 11.03 -9.59
CA ARG A 400 -27.40 11.70 -8.54
C ARG A 400 -26.05 12.11 -9.11
N HIS A 401 -25.68 13.36 -8.86
CA HIS A 401 -24.44 13.94 -9.36
C HIS A 401 -23.56 14.36 -8.20
N GLY A 402 -22.26 14.23 -8.40
CA GLY A 402 -21.24 14.71 -7.49
C GLY A 402 -20.12 15.40 -8.27
N LEU A 403 -19.70 16.57 -7.81
CA LEU A 403 -18.51 17.27 -8.29
C LEU A 403 -17.59 17.46 -7.10
N SER A 404 -16.33 17.09 -7.26
CA SER A 404 -15.33 17.17 -6.19
C SER A 404 -14.05 17.80 -6.70
N TYR A 405 -13.46 18.68 -5.89
CA TYR A 405 -12.09 19.16 -6.05
C TYR A 405 -11.33 18.98 -4.75
N THR A 406 -10.11 18.45 -4.84
CA THR A 406 -9.21 18.32 -3.70
C THR A 406 -7.76 18.57 -4.13
N ARG A 407 -7.02 19.29 -3.27
CA ARG A 407 -5.55 19.36 -3.34
C ARG A 407 -4.96 18.57 -2.20
N ARG A 408 -3.92 17.78 -2.50
CA ARG A 408 -3.25 16.90 -1.55
C ARG A 408 -1.74 16.95 -1.73
N ILE A 409 -1.00 16.41 -0.75
CA ILE A 409 0.45 16.27 -0.78
C ILE A 409 0.83 14.79 -0.66
N ASN A 410 1.87 14.39 -1.36
CA ASN A 410 2.50 13.10 -1.18
C ASN A 410 3.99 13.33 -0.86
N ARG A 411 4.32 13.23 0.42
CA ARG A 411 5.71 13.39 0.89
C ARG A 411 6.50 12.14 0.55
N PRO A 412 7.80 12.27 0.20
CA PRO A 412 8.65 11.11 -0.06
C PRO A 412 8.60 10.10 1.09
N HIS A 413 8.61 8.82 0.76
CA HIS A 413 8.85 7.78 1.76
C HIS A 413 10.21 7.98 2.43
N TYR A 414 10.33 7.70 3.71
CA TYR A 414 11.61 7.87 4.44
C TYR A 414 12.76 7.09 3.79
N ARG A 415 12.48 5.93 3.20
CA ARG A 415 13.42 5.13 2.43
C ARG A 415 13.92 5.85 1.17
N HIS A 416 13.05 6.57 0.46
CA HIS A 416 13.43 7.31 -0.76
C HIS A 416 14.34 8.51 -0.47
N LEU A 417 14.38 8.98 0.78
CA LEU A 417 15.31 10.03 1.22
C LEU A 417 16.68 9.47 1.65
N ASN A 418 16.81 8.16 1.81
CA ASN A 418 18.03 7.53 2.30
C ASN A 418 19.03 7.32 1.14
N PRO A 419 20.19 8.01 1.12
CA PRO A 419 21.17 7.90 0.04
C PRO A 419 22.04 6.64 0.10
N ILE A 420 21.69 5.68 0.93
CA ILE A 420 22.43 4.41 1.07
C ILE A 420 22.03 3.45 -0.05
N GLU A 421 23.03 2.79 -0.66
CA GLU A 421 22.80 1.76 -1.67
C GLU A 421 22.10 0.53 -1.07
N GLU A 422 20.95 0.16 -1.62
CA GLU A 422 20.25 -1.08 -1.29
C GLU A 422 20.29 -2.01 -2.50
N TYR A 423 20.97 -3.16 -2.37
CA TYR A 423 21.16 -4.11 -3.46
C TYR A 423 19.94 -4.98 -3.67
N VAL A 424 19.47 -4.99 -4.91
CA VAL A 424 18.40 -5.87 -5.41
C VAL A 424 19.00 -7.24 -5.72
N ASP A 425 20.09 -7.23 -6.49
CA ASP A 425 20.88 -8.41 -6.88
C ASP A 425 22.39 -8.11 -6.80
N ALA A 426 23.22 -8.93 -7.44
CA ALA A 426 24.67 -8.75 -7.44
C ALA A 426 25.12 -7.45 -8.15
N HIS A 427 24.35 -6.98 -9.14
CA HIS A 427 24.71 -5.90 -10.07
C HIS A 427 23.77 -4.69 -9.99
N THR A 428 22.56 -4.85 -9.47
CA THR A 428 21.53 -3.82 -9.43
C THR A 428 21.33 -3.31 -8.00
N TYR A 429 21.32 -2.00 -7.82
CA TYR A 429 21.02 -1.37 -6.53
C TYR A 429 20.08 -0.18 -6.69
N THR A 430 19.34 0.11 -5.63
CA THR A 430 18.52 1.31 -5.51
C THR A 430 19.21 2.30 -4.58
N VAL A 431 19.02 3.59 -4.84
CA VAL A 431 19.51 4.67 -3.98
C VAL A 431 18.44 5.73 -3.82
N GLY A 432 18.22 6.20 -2.61
CA GLY A 432 17.32 7.32 -2.34
C GLY A 432 17.97 8.66 -2.67
N ASN A 433 17.14 9.71 -2.64
CA ASN A 433 17.58 11.08 -2.90
C ASN A 433 17.07 12.00 -1.79
N PRO A 434 17.98 12.54 -0.97
CA PRO A 434 17.64 13.46 0.11
C PRO A 434 17.03 14.79 -0.33
N GLN A 435 17.18 15.15 -1.60
CA GLN A 435 16.70 16.41 -2.17
C GLN A 435 15.29 16.29 -2.79
N LEU A 436 14.63 15.14 -2.61
CA LEU A 436 13.27 14.94 -3.11
C LEU A 436 12.31 15.97 -2.49
N LYS A 437 11.55 16.59 -3.38
CA LYS A 437 10.44 17.49 -3.03
C LYS A 437 9.15 16.68 -2.94
N PRO A 438 8.19 17.12 -2.10
CA PRO A 438 6.86 16.53 -2.10
C PRO A 438 6.16 16.67 -3.45
N GLU A 439 5.33 15.70 -3.78
CA GLU A 439 4.37 15.79 -4.89
C GLU A 439 3.14 16.55 -4.43
N TYR A 440 2.56 17.34 -5.32
CA TYR A 440 1.27 18.00 -5.10
C TYR A 440 0.26 17.48 -6.11
N VAL A 441 -0.86 16.99 -5.61
CA VAL A 441 -1.89 16.34 -6.41
C VAL A 441 -3.17 17.18 -6.37
N ASP A 442 -3.52 17.78 -7.49
CA ASP A 442 -4.81 18.46 -7.72
C ASP A 442 -5.73 17.49 -8.44
N ASN A 443 -6.89 17.21 -7.85
CA ASN A 443 -7.86 16.26 -8.38
C ASN A 443 -9.23 16.94 -8.55
N LEU A 444 -9.78 16.86 -9.76
CA LEU A 444 -11.14 17.27 -10.11
C LEU A 444 -11.90 16.06 -10.61
N SER A 445 -13.01 15.70 -9.97
CA SER A 445 -13.83 14.57 -10.39
C SER A 445 -15.30 14.93 -10.49
N PHE A 446 -15.97 14.37 -11.49
CA PHE A 446 -17.41 14.42 -11.68
C PHE A 446 -17.94 13.00 -11.72
N MET A 447 -18.94 12.71 -10.90
CA MET A 447 -19.61 11.42 -10.86
C MET A 447 -21.10 11.61 -11.11
N THR A 448 -21.69 10.74 -11.91
CA THR A 448 -23.13 10.61 -12.04
C THR A 448 -23.56 9.18 -11.84
N SER A 449 -24.50 8.94 -10.92
CA SER A 449 -25.10 7.63 -10.70
C SER A 449 -26.49 7.58 -11.32
N PHE A 450 -26.79 6.48 -12.00
CA PHE A 450 -28.09 6.20 -12.58
C PHE A 450 -28.72 4.97 -11.89
N GLY A 451 -29.83 5.20 -11.19
CA GLY A 451 -30.47 4.19 -10.36
C GLY A 451 -29.54 3.70 -9.24
N GLU A 452 -29.62 2.39 -8.97
CA GLU A 452 -28.87 1.75 -7.88
C GLU A 452 -27.61 1.01 -8.36
N HIS A 453 -27.50 0.78 -9.67
CA HIS A 453 -26.51 -0.16 -10.20
C HIS A 453 -25.41 0.49 -11.03
N PHE A 454 -25.62 1.68 -11.60
CA PHE A 454 -24.68 2.27 -12.54
C PHE A 454 -24.14 3.61 -12.02
N ALA A 455 -22.84 3.83 -12.19
CA ALA A 455 -22.21 5.13 -11.98
C ALA A 455 -21.13 5.35 -13.04
N LEU A 456 -21.12 6.56 -13.62
CA LEU A 456 -20.08 7.04 -14.51
C LEU A 456 -19.26 8.11 -13.77
N MET A 457 -17.94 7.97 -13.76
CA MET A 457 -16.99 8.91 -13.20
C MET A 457 -16.08 9.44 -14.30
N ALA A 458 -15.89 10.75 -14.32
CA ALA A 458 -14.86 11.42 -15.09
C ALA A 458 -13.92 12.15 -14.12
N GLU A 459 -12.63 12.04 -14.33
CA GLU A 459 -11.62 12.57 -13.43
C GLU A 459 -10.47 13.20 -14.21
N TYR A 460 -9.99 14.34 -13.73
CA TYR A 460 -8.72 14.94 -14.09
C TYR A 460 -7.83 15.07 -12.87
N GLN A 461 -6.60 14.58 -12.97
CA GLN A 461 -5.59 14.72 -11.94
C GLN A 461 -4.33 15.34 -12.53
N HIS A 462 -3.80 16.33 -11.81
CA HIS A 462 -2.49 16.91 -12.07
C HIS A 462 -1.59 16.65 -10.86
N THR A 463 -0.44 16.02 -11.10
CA THR A 463 0.58 15.79 -10.06
C THR A 463 1.83 16.58 -10.43
N ALA A 464 2.19 17.56 -9.61
CA ALA A 464 3.46 18.29 -9.74
C ALA A 464 4.56 17.61 -8.91
N ASN A 465 5.80 17.70 -9.37
CA ASN A 465 6.99 17.10 -8.75
C ASN A 465 6.87 15.57 -8.55
N LEU A 466 6.28 14.86 -9.50
CA LEU A 466 6.10 13.41 -9.42
C LEU A 466 7.42 12.71 -9.07
N ILE A 467 7.40 11.84 -8.05
CA ILE A 467 8.58 11.06 -7.64
C ILE A 467 8.60 9.75 -8.42
N VAL A 468 9.66 9.55 -9.20
CA VAL A 468 9.85 8.35 -10.02
C VAL A 468 11.22 7.74 -9.80
N GLN A 469 11.32 6.46 -10.11
CA GLN A 469 12.59 5.77 -10.19
C GLN A 469 13.21 5.98 -11.57
N VAL A 470 14.44 6.46 -11.59
CA VAL A 470 15.21 6.72 -12.82
C VAL A 470 16.32 5.68 -12.94
N PRO A 471 16.37 4.90 -14.03
CA PRO A 471 17.43 3.94 -14.26
C PRO A 471 18.69 4.66 -14.77
N TYR A 472 19.82 4.39 -14.14
CA TYR A 472 21.14 4.82 -14.59
C TYR A 472 22.01 3.59 -14.82
N ILE A 473 22.58 3.50 -16.04
CA ILE A 473 23.56 2.49 -16.38
C ILE A 473 24.88 3.22 -16.61
N SER A 474 25.90 2.93 -15.80
CA SER A 474 27.23 3.51 -15.99
C SER A 474 27.90 2.87 -17.20
N ALA A 475 28.38 3.68 -18.14
CA ALA A 475 29.23 3.22 -19.22
C ALA A 475 30.48 2.50 -18.65
N GLY A 476 30.69 1.25 -19.05
CA GLY A 476 31.81 0.44 -18.57
C GLY A 476 31.66 -0.15 -17.15
N ALA A 477 30.57 0.12 -16.44
CA ALA A 477 30.29 -0.50 -15.16
C ALA A 477 29.18 -1.55 -15.31
N GLU A 478 29.44 -2.76 -14.81
CA GLU A 478 28.46 -3.85 -14.74
C GLU A 478 27.33 -3.58 -13.73
N ARG A 479 27.23 -2.33 -13.20
CA ARG A 479 26.31 -1.96 -12.12
C ARG A 479 25.21 -1.03 -12.62
N LYS A 480 23.97 -1.31 -12.21
CA LYS A 480 22.77 -0.53 -12.50
C LYS A 480 22.32 0.19 -11.24
N CYS A 481 22.08 1.48 -11.35
CA CYS A 481 21.54 2.29 -10.27
C CYS A 481 20.11 2.70 -10.59
N LEU A 482 19.19 2.42 -9.68
CA LEU A 482 17.81 2.90 -9.74
C LEU A 482 17.65 4.00 -8.69
N LYS A 483 17.63 5.27 -9.12
CA LYS A 483 17.61 6.43 -8.23
C LYS A 483 16.24 7.10 -8.21
N MET A 484 15.78 7.52 -7.03
CA MET A 484 14.54 8.29 -6.91
C MET A 484 14.78 9.76 -7.28
N GLU A 485 13.97 10.29 -8.21
CA GLU A 485 14.03 11.69 -8.64
C GLU A 485 12.63 12.29 -8.83
N ASN A 486 12.55 13.62 -8.82
CA ASN A 486 11.31 14.31 -9.17
C ASN A 486 11.26 14.55 -10.68
N MET A 487 10.13 14.19 -11.30
CA MET A 487 9.74 14.67 -12.63
C MET A 487 8.99 16.01 -12.49
N SER A 488 8.83 16.73 -13.62
CA SER A 488 8.09 17.99 -13.64
C SER A 488 6.63 17.80 -13.26
N SER A 489 5.91 16.95 -13.99
CA SER A 489 4.50 16.68 -13.72
C SER A 489 4.00 15.39 -14.36
N ASN A 490 2.86 14.92 -13.87
CA ASN A 490 2.02 13.92 -14.51
C ASN A 490 0.61 14.46 -14.64
N ASN A 491 -0.02 14.26 -15.80
CA ASN A 491 -1.42 14.54 -16.03
C ASN A 491 -2.16 13.25 -16.34
N ARG A 492 -3.32 13.07 -15.70
CA ARG A 492 -4.15 11.89 -15.86
C ARG A 492 -5.60 12.30 -16.08
N VAL A 493 -6.22 11.76 -17.13
CA VAL A 493 -7.67 11.87 -17.40
C VAL A 493 -8.25 10.48 -17.39
N ALA A 494 -9.32 10.25 -16.65
CA ALA A 494 -9.97 8.95 -16.56
C ALA A 494 -11.46 9.06 -16.77
N ALA A 495 -12.04 8.09 -17.48
CA ALA A 495 -13.48 7.85 -17.56
C ALA A 495 -13.75 6.42 -17.11
N VAL A 496 -14.55 6.21 -16.07
CA VAL A 496 -14.79 4.90 -15.46
C VAL A 496 -16.29 4.66 -15.33
N LEU A 497 -16.77 3.58 -15.93
CA LEU A 497 -18.13 3.05 -15.72
C LEU A 497 -18.07 2.01 -14.61
N ASN A 498 -18.84 2.22 -13.56
CA ASN A 498 -19.00 1.29 -12.44
C ASN A 498 -20.38 0.63 -12.50
N ILE A 499 -20.43 -0.67 -12.29
CA ILE A 499 -21.65 -1.48 -12.22
C ILE A 499 -21.63 -2.20 -10.87
N SER A 500 -22.65 -1.99 -10.04
CA SER A 500 -22.72 -2.53 -8.68
C SER A 500 -23.91 -3.45 -8.50
N ALA A 501 -23.66 -4.72 -8.12
CA ALA A 501 -24.65 -5.71 -7.75
C ALA A 501 -25.86 -5.79 -8.71
N LEU A 502 -25.61 -5.70 -10.03
CA LEU A 502 -26.63 -5.81 -11.05
C LEU A 502 -27.20 -7.23 -11.07
N PRO A 503 -28.49 -7.44 -10.77
CA PRO A 503 -29.08 -8.77 -10.81
C PRO A 503 -29.30 -9.19 -12.27
N LEU A 504 -28.49 -10.12 -12.78
CA LEU A 504 -28.68 -10.74 -14.10
C LEU A 504 -29.80 -11.79 -14.05
N THR A 505 -29.86 -12.52 -12.93
CA THR A 505 -30.93 -13.43 -12.59
C THR A 505 -31.18 -13.40 -11.08
N LYS A 506 -32.14 -14.21 -10.56
CA LYS A 506 -32.38 -14.30 -9.11
C LYS A 506 -31.21 -14.90 -8.32
N TRP A 507 -30.32 -15.62 -8.99
CA TRP A 507 -29.20 -16.33 -8.38
C TRP A 507 -27.84 -15.85 -8.89
N LEU A 508 -27.80 -14.92 -9.87
CA LEU A 508 -26.58 -14.39 -10.46
C LEU A 508 -26.58 -12.87 -10.43
N GLN A 509 -25.57 -12.30 -9.81
CA GLN A 509 -25.30 -10.86 -9.75
C GLN A 509 -23.97 -10.56 -10.44
N PHE A 510 -23.90 -9.41 -11.08
CA PHE A 510 -22.69 -8.87 -11.69
C PHE A 510 -22.28 -7.58 -10.99
N SER A 511 -20.99 -7.46 -10.69
CA SER A 511 -20.36 -6.20 -10.29
C SER A 511 -19.07 -6.03 -11.08
N GLY A 512 -18.78 -4.82 -11.52
CA GLY A 512 -17.56 -4.58 -12.27
C GLY A 512 -17.33 -3.11 -12.55
N ASN A 513 -16.17 -2.83 -13.12
CA ASN A 513 -15.88 -1.54 -13.70
C ASN A 513 -15.05 -1.71 -14.97
N ILE A 514 -15.17 -0.74 -15.85
CA ILE A 514 -14.27 -0.55 -16.99
C ILE A 514 -13.94 0.92 -17.07
N GLY A 515 -12.67 1.22 -17.21
CA GLY A 515 -12.15 2.58 -17.28
C GLY A 515 -11.14 2.71 -18.40
N GLU A 516 -11.24 3.82 -19.12
CA GLU A 516 -10.22 4.27 -20.06
C GLU A 516 -9.47 5.44 -19.43
N ILE A 517 -8.16 5.35 -19.37
CA ILE A 517 -7.29 6.27 -18.67
C ILE A 517 -6.23 6.76 -19.65
N TRP A 518 -6.18 8.07 -19.86
CA TRP A 518 -5.06 8.73 -20.50
C TRP A 518 -4.11 9.27 -19.46
N MET A 519 -2.82 9.04 -19.64
CA MET A 519 -1.79 9.53 -18.73
C MET A 519 -0.59 10.04 -19.53
N ALA A 520 -0.06 11.21 -19.13
CA ALA A 520 1.14 11.79 -19.71
C ALA A 520 2.10 12.25 -18.61
N ASN A 521 3.36 11.86 -18.75
CA ASN A 521 4.46 12.23 -17.87
C ASN A 521 5.30 13.30 -18.54
N LYS A 522 5.65 14.38 -17.82
CA LYS A 522 6.51 15.44 -18.30
C LYS A 522 7.80 15.50 -17.50
N MET A 523 8.92 15.44 -18.18
CA MET A 523 10.26 15.49 -17.58
C MET A 523 10.75 16.94 -17.43
N ILE A 524 11.69 17.18 -16.49
CA ILE A 524 12.21 18.54 -16.23
C ILE A 524 13.12 19.01 -17.38
N ASP A 525 14.00 18.16 -17.86
CA ASP A 525 15.08 18.53 -18.78
C ASP A 525 15.12 17.71 -20.09
N ARG A 526 14.04 16.98 -20.44
CA ARG A 526 14.08 15.99 -21.52
C ARG A 526 12.79 15.93 -22.30
N SER A 527 12.94 15.56 -23.59
CA SER A 527 11.85 15.43 -24.56
C SER A 527 11.03 14.12 -24.43
N PHE A 528 11.15 13.40 -23.32
CA PHE A 528 10.38 12.18 -23.08
C PHE A 528 9.00 12.54 -22.51
N ASP A 529 8.17 13.16 -23.35
CA ASP A 529 6.77 13.47 -23.04
C ASP A 529 5.89 12.38 -23.66
N GLU A 530 5.88 11.19 -23.08
CA GLU A 530 4.98 10.14 -23.55
C GLU A 530 3.66 10.16 -22.79
N GLY A 531 2.58 10.35 -23.57
CA GLY A 531 1.22 10.14 -23.13
C GLY A 531 0.62 8.93 -23.82
N GLY A 532 -0.14 8.13 -23.10
CA GLY A 532 -0.81 6.94 -23.62
C GLY A 532 -2.14 6.67 -22.96
N PHE A 533 -2.99 5.94 -23.68
CA PHE A 533 -4.23 5.39 -23.14
C PHE A 533 -3.99 3.98 -22.63
N PHE A 534 -4.62 3.64 -21.53
CA PHE A 534 -4.71 2.26 -21.06
C PHE A 534 -6.07 1.97 -20.46
N THR A 535 -6.53 0.74 -20.69
CA THR A 535 -7.80 0.26 -20.17
C THR A 535 -7.57 -0.46 -18.85
N GLN A 536 -8.42 -0.19 -17.85
CA GLN A 536 -8.56 -1.03 -16.66
C GLN A 536 -9.94 -1.62 -16.60
N ALA A 537 -10.05 -2.92 -16.31
CA ALA A 537 -11.33 -3.58 -16.16
C ALA A 537 -11.30 -4.56 -14.99
N TYR A 538 -12.41 -4.62 -14.26
CA TYR A 538 -12.69 -5.60 -13.23
C TYR A 538 -14.09 -6.16 -13.43
N ALA A 539 -14.25 -7.47 -13.28
CA ALA A 539 -15.53 -8.17 -13.35
C ALA A 539 -15.64 -9.16 -12.20
N ASN A 540 -16.78 -9.19 -11.54
CA ASN A 540 -17.13 -10.19 -10.51
C ASN A 540 -18.54 -10.72 -10.79
N PHE A 541 -18.65 -12.03 -10.94
CA PHE A 541 -19.90 -12.76 -11.01
C PHE A 541 -20.14 -13.48 -9.69
N THR A 542 -21.19 -13.07 -8.96
CA THR A 542 -21.59 -13.67 -7.70
C THR A 542 -22.81 -14.55 -7.90
N PHE A 543 -22.66 -15.86 -7.62
CA PHE A 543 -23.71 -16.87 -7.68
C PHE A 543 -24.25 -17.11 -6.27
N VAL A 544 -25.50 -16.70 -6.03
CA VAL A 544 -26.20 -16.92 -4.76
C VAL A 544 -27.07 -18.14 -4.91
N LEU A 545 -26.62 -19.27 -4.39
CA LEU A 545 -27.23 -20.58 -4.57
C LEU A 545 -28.01 -21.00 -3.31
N PRO A 546 -28.93 -21.97 -3.44
CA PRO A 546 -29.69 -22.52 -2.30
C PRO A 546 -28.78 -23.04 -1.18
N ALA A 547 -29.34 -23.17 0.01
CA ALA A 547 -28.69 -23.73 1.19
C ALA A 547 -27.45 -22.94 1.68
N GLY A 548 -27.40 -21.62 1.43
CA GLY A 548 -26.34 -20.73 1.91
C GLY A 548 -24.99 -20.91 1.20
N LEU A 549 -24.99 -21.41 -0.03
CA LEU A 549 -23.80 -21.48 -0.88
C LEU A 549 -23.69 -20.22 -1.74
N THR A 550 -22.56 -19.54 -1.67
CA THR A 550 -22.19 -18.42 -2.53
C THR A 550 -20.91 -18.78 -3.28
N MET A 551 -20.88 -18.53 -4.60
CA MET A 551 -19.67 -18.69 -5.41
C MET A 551 -19.37 -17.37 -6.10
N GLU A 552 -18.10 -17.09 -6.33
CA GLU A 552 -17.61 -15.86 -6.96
C GLU A 552 -16.57 -16.23 -8.01
N LEU A 553 -16.71 -15.62 -9.19
CA LEU A 553 -15.69 -15.64 -10.24
C LEU A 553 -15.31 -14.20 -10.51
N GLU A 554 -14.06 -13.87 -10.22
CA GLU A 554 -13.53 -12.54 -10.41
C GLU A 554 -12.40 -12.51 -11.43
N GLY A 555 -12.31 -11.40 -12.18
CA GLY A 555 -11.25 -11.17 -13.14
C GLY A 555 -10.85 -9.71 -13.14
N ASN A 556 -9.56 -9.44 -13.37
CA ASN A 556 -9.04 -8.12 -13.60
C ASN A 556 -8.18 -8.08 -14.86
N TYR A 557 -8.12 -6.91 -15.48
CA TYR A 557 -7.32 -6.60 -16.65
C TYR A 557 -6.77 -5.19 -16.52
N GLN A 558 -5.49 -5.02 -16.88
CA GLN A 558 -4.84 -3.73 -17.07
C GLN A 558 -4.12 -3.76 -18.42
N GLY A 559 -4.38 -2.78 -19.27
CA GLY A 559 -3.66 -2.56 -20.53
C GLY A 559 -2.24 -2.05 -20.32
N SER A 560 -1.52 -1.84 -21.41
CA SER A 560 -0.16 -1.26 -21.38
C SER A 560 -0.19 0.13 -20.75
N LEU A 561 0.77 0.39 -19.86
CA LEU A 561 0.87 1.63 -19.10
C LEU A 561 2.31 2.13 -19.09
N THR A 562 2.54 3.37 -19.52
CA THR A 562 3.83 4.05 -19.36
C THR A 562 3.87 4.80 -18.03
N TRP A 563 4.82 4.43 -17.16
CA TRP A 563 5.05 5.06 -15.87
C TRP A 563 6.53 5.45 -15.71
N GLY A 564 6.81 6.75 -15.77
CA GLY A 564 8.18 7.25 -15.79
C GLY A 564 8.93 6.69 -17.00
N TYR A 565 9.99 5.94 -16.75
CA TYR A 565 10.83 5.28 -17.76
C TYR A 565 10.46 3.81 -18.01
N PHE A 566 9.30 3.37 -17.54
CA PHE A 566 8.87 1.98 -17.60
C PHE A 566 7.59 1.86 -18.44
N LEU A 567 7.63 1.02 -19.49
CA LEU A 567 6.43 0.55 -20.18
C LEU A 567 6.01 -0.78 -19.57
N ILE A 568 4.94 -0.77 -18.79
CA ILE A 568 4.36 -1.95 -18.18
C ILE A 568 3.43 -2.61 -19.20
N HIS A 569 3.67 -3.88 -19.51
CA HIS A 569 2.87 -4.64 -20.46
C HIS A 569 1.51 -5.05 -19.88
N PRO A 570 0.52 -5.45 -20.71
CA PRO A 570 -0.81 -5.83 -20.24
C PRO A 570 -0.75 -6.99 -19.27
N LYS A 571 -1.54 -6.92 -18.21
CA LYS A 571 -1.67 -7.98 -17.22
C LYS A 571 -3.13 -8.31 -16.93
N TYR A 572 -3.40 -9.58 -16.67
CA TYR A 572 -4.73 -10.07 -16.33
C TYR A 572 -4.66 -11.27 -15.39
N ARG A 573 -5.70 -11.42 -14.59
CA ARG A 573 -5.81 -12.49 -13.62
C ARG A 573 -7.27 -12.86 -13.40
N ALA A 574 -7.53 -14.14 -13.12
CA ALA A 574 -8.83 -14.62 -12.69
C ALA A 574 -8.71 -15.48 -11.43
N ASP A 575 -9.62 -15.26 -10.48
CA ASP A 575 -9.74 -15.99 -9.23
C ASP A 575 -11.16 -16.59 -9.10
N PHE A 576 -11.29 -17.71 -8.40
CA PHE A 576 -12.57 -18.33 -8.08
C PHE A 576 -12.68 -18.58 -6.58
N GLY A 577 -13.84 -18.31 -6.01
CA GLY A 577 -14.14 -18.57 -4.62
C GLY A 577 -15.48 -19.26 -4.43
N ALA A 578 -15.59 -20.08 -3.37
CA ALA A 578 -16.86 -20.60 -2.90
C ALA A 578 -16.92 -20.53 -1.38
N LYS A 579 -18.10 -20.17 -0.87
CA LYS A 579 -18.38 -20.04 0.56
C LYS A 579 -19.70 -20.71 0.90
N LYS A 580 -19.69 -21.52 1.94
CA LYS A 580 -20.88 -22.16 2.53
C LYS A 580 -21.07 -21.66 3.95
N SER A 581 -22.27 -21.15 4.23
CA SER A 581 -22.67 -20.72 5.57
C SER A 581 -23.53 -21.81 6.25
N PHE A 582 -23.24 -22.04 7.53
CA PHE A 582 -23.93 -22.99 8.41
C PHE A 582 -24.36 -22.29 9.69
N LEU A 583 -25.27 -22.88 10.45
CA LEU A 583 -25.71 -22.39 11.76
C LEU A 583 -26.18 -20.92 11.71
N ASP A 584 -27.07 -20.61 10.77
CA ASP A 584 -27.59 -19.25 10.53
C ASP A 584 -26.47 -18.21 10.30
N GLY A 585 -25.43 -18.60 9.55
CA GLY A 585 -24.31 -17.75 9.21
C GLY A 585 -23.21 -17.63 10.30
N ARG A 586 -23.35 -18.35 11.42
CA ARG A 586 -22.34 -18.33 12.49
C ARG A 586 -21.08 -19.10 12.13
N LEU A 587 -21.21 -20.20 11.40
CA LEU A 587 -20.06 -20.98 10.91
C LEU A 587 -19.99 -20.84 9.38
N ASN A 588 -18.81 -20.47 8.88
CA ASN A 588 -18.58 -20.32 7.45
C ASN A 588 -17.36 -21.13 7.05
N ALA A 589 -17.50 -21.96 6.01
CA ALA A 589 -16.40 -22.62 5.33
C ALA A 589 -16.21 -21.99 3.96
N SER A 590 -14.98 -21.82 3.53
CA SER A 590 -14.62 -21.23 2.23
C SER A 590 -13.49 -21.99 1.56
N ILE A 591 -13.48 -21.92 0.24
CA ILE A 591 -12.37 -22.34 -0.60
C ILE A 591 -12.13 -21.25 -1.64
N LYS A 592 -10.86 -20.89 -1.87
CA LYS A 592 -10.43 -19.93 -2.87
C LYS A 592 -9.35 -20.56 -3.75
N PHE A 593 -9.48 -20.37 -5.06
CA PHE A 593 -8.47 -20.66 -6.08
C PHE A 593 -8.00 -19.32 -6.63
N THR A 594 -6.70 -19.02 -6.50
CA THR A 594 -6.10 -17.81 -7.04
C THR A 594 -5.37 -18.10 -8.33
N ASP A 595 -5.33 -17.10 -9.22
CA ASP A 595 -4.64 -17.16 -10.51
C ASP A 595 -4.95 -18.43 -11.32
N LEU A 596 -6.24 -18.64 -11.62
CA LEU A 596 -6.77 -19.85 -12.27
C LEU A 596 -5.98 -20.26 -13.53
N PHE A 597 -5.51 -19.29 -14.31
CA PHE A 597 -4.86 -19.48 -15.60
C PHE A 597 -3.35 -19.32 -15.56
N ARG A 598 -2.73 -19.09 -14.38
CA ARG A 598 -1.29 -18.87 -14.18
C ARG A 598 -0.77 -17.67 -14.99
N THR A 599 -1.53 -16.60 -14.98
CA THR A 599 -1.27 -15.38 -15.75
C THR A 599 -0.70 -14.23 -14.91
N SER A 600 -0.47 -14.46 -13.61
CA SER A 600 0.15 -13.46 -12.74
C SER A 600 1.61 -13.24 -13.16
N SER A 601 1.82 -12.21 -13.96
CA SER A 601 3.13 -11.73 -14.40
C SER A 601 3.16 -10.21 -14.39
N GLU A 602 4.35 -9.64 -14.35
CA GLU A 602 4.60 -8.23 -14.56
C GLU A 602 5.78 -8.10 -15.50
N ASP A 603 5.49 -7.83 -16.77
CA ASP A 603 6.49 -7.67 -17.81
C ASP A 603 6.62 -6.18 -18.10
N LEU A 604 7.85 -5.68 -18.23
CA LEU A 604 8.08 -4.27 -18.51
C LEU A 604 9.34 -4.05 -19.35
N ASP A 605 9.33 -2.94 -20.13
CA ASP A 605 10.49 -2.41 -20.81
C ASP A 605 10.99 -1.17 -20.06
N ILE A 606 12.29 -1.06 -19.93
CA ILE A 606 12.99 0.03 -19.24
C ILE A 606 13.68 0.88 -20.31
N TYR A 607 13.33 2.17 -20.33
CA TYR A 607 13.89 3.13 -21.28
C TYR A 607 15.09 3.88 -20.70
N ASP A 608 16.06 4.17 -21.55
CA ASP A 608 17.15 5.07 -21.24
C ASP A 608 16.62 6.49 -21.01
N PRO A 609 16.96 7.10 -19.86
CA PRO A 609 16.53 8.47 -19.57
C PRO A 609 17.08 9.51 -20.56
N PHE A 610 18.11 9.20 -21.35
CA PHE A 610 18.81 10.16 -22.23
C PHE A 610 18.53 9.96 -23.71
N SER A 611 18.25 8.72 -24.16
CA SER A 611 18.08 8.39 -25.60
C SER A 611 16.66 7.93 -25.94
N SER A 612 15.81 7.63 -24.96
CA SER A 612 14.49 7.02 -25.16
C SER A 612 14.54 5.63 -25.83
N GLU A 613 15.69 4.97 -25.80
CA GLU A 613 15.86 3.60 -26.27
C GLU A 613 15.56 2.62 -25.14
N ILE A 614 15.12 1.41 -25.48
CA ILE A 614 14.96 0.34 -24.50
C ILE A 614 16.35 -0.17 -24.12
N ILE A 615 16.69 -0.06 -22.84
CA ILE A 615 17.96 -0.52 -22.27
C ILE A 615 17.83 -1.81 -21.48
N SER A 616 16.61 -2.19 -21.11
CA SER A 616 16.37 -3.45 -20.43
C SER A 616 14.94 -3.90 -20.62
N THR A 617 14.74 -5.22 -20.68
CA THR A 617 13.41 -5.84 -20.59
C THR A 617 13.36 -6.72 -19.36
N MET A 618 12.25 -6.66 -18.63
CA MET A 618 12.00 -7.46 -17.44
C MET A 618 10.77 -8.34 -17.66
N LYS A 619 10.90 -9.63 -17.35
CA LYS A 619 9.77 -10.55 -17.28
C LYS A 619 9.73 -11.14 -15.89
N GLN A 620 8.74 -10.72 -15.09
CA GLN A 620 8.53 -11.21 -13.76
C GLN A 620 7.33 -12.15 -13.73
N LYS A 621 7.51 -13.34 -13.22
CA LYS A 621 6.44 -14.31 -13.01
C LYS A 621 6.18 -14.52 -11.53
N LEU A 622 4.97 -14.20 -11.09
CA LEU A 622 4.54 -14.43 -9.72
C LEU A 622 4.00 -15.87 -9.62
N HIS A 623 4.53 -16.64 -8.66
CA HIS A 623 4.05 -18.01 -8.38
C HIS A 623 2.90 -17.95 -7.37
N ASP A 624 1.72 -17.45 -7.82
CA ASP A 624 0.58 -17.11 -6.96
C ASP A 624 -0.66 -18.00 -7.17
N GLN A 625 -0.51 -19.10 -7.96
CA GLN A 625 -1.59 -20.07 -8.17
C GLN A 625 -1.74 -20.98 -6.94
N ARG A 626 -2.81 -20.78 -6.15
CA ARG A 626 -3.00 -21.42 -4.84
C ARG A 626 -4.42 -21.89 -4.62
N ILE A 627 -4.55 -22.90 -3.76
CA ILE A 627 -5.81 -23.25 -3.09
C ILE A 627 -5.68 -22.81 -1.63
N VAL A 628 -6.68 -22.06 -1.16
CA VAL A 628 -6.81 -21.66 0.26
C VAL A 628 -8.17 -22.11 0.78
N VAL A 629 -8.16 -22.86 1.87
CA VAL A 629 -9.36 -23.31 2.58
C VAL A 629 -9.48 -22.57 3.89
N GLY A 630 -10.66 -22.09 4.22
CA GLY A 630 -10.92 -21.30 5.42
C GLY A 630 -12.12 -21.78 6.22
N LEU A 631 -12.03 -21.60 7.53
CA LEU A 631 -13.12 -21.80 8.47
C LEU A 631 -13.21 -20.62 9.42
N SER A 632 -14.42 -20.07 9.61
CA SER A 632 -14.64 -19.00 10.58
C SER A 632 -15.92 -19.24 11.40
N TRP A 633 -15.84 -18.96 12.70
CA TRP A 633 -16.94 -19.09 13.63
C TRP A 633 -17.17 -17.79 14.40
N SER A 634 -18.42 -17.31 14.36
CA SER A 634 -18.86 -16.12 15.07
C SER A 634 -19.82 -16.48 16.19
N PHE A 635 -19.65 -15.89 17.37
CA PHE A 635 -20.46 -16.13 18.54
C PHE A 635 -20.85 -14.82 19.25
N GLY A 636 -21.87 -14.90 20.12
CA GLY A 636 -22.46 -13.74 20.79
C GLY A 636 -23.54 -13.07 19.95
N SER A 637 -24.28 -12.15 20.56
CA SER A 637 -25.39 -11.43 19.91
C SER A 637 -24.86 -10.12 19.31
N GLY A 638 -24.82 -10.05 17.97
CA GLY A 638 -24.39 -8.86 17.25
C GLY A 638 -25.54 -7.88 16.99
N SER A 639 -25.42 -6.63 17.41
CA SER A 639 -26.21 -5.52 16.90
C SER A 639 -25.34 -4.25 16.79
N LYS A 640 -25.77 -3.28 15.95
CA LYS A 640 -24.99 -2.08 15.60
C LYS A 640 -24.69 -1.22 16.82
N SER A 641 -23.41 -0.91 17.09
CA SER A 641 -22.97 0.04 18.10
C SER A 641 -22.43 1.32 17.46
N ARG A 642 -22.66 2.47 18.12
CA ARG A 642 -22.11 3.76 17.69
C ARG A 642 -20.57 3.69 17.73
N GLN A 643 -19.97 3.98 16.61
CA GLN A 643 -18.51 3.91 16.43
C GLN A 643 -17.89 5.26 16.80
N ARG A 644 -16.82 5.23 17.57
CA ARG A 644 -16.04 6.42 17.92
C ARG A 644 -14.91 6.64 16.91
N LYS A 645 -14.70 7.89 16.50
CA LYS A 645 -13.57 8.29 15.66
C LYS A 645 -12.33 8.44 16.55
N VAL A 646 -11.28 7.66 16.35
CA VAL A 646 -10.09 7.67 17.19
C VAL A 646 -8.84 7.34 16.38
N GLY A 647 -7.73 8.04 16.68
CA GLY A 647 -6.38 7.79 16.16
C GLY A 647 -6.11 8.47 14.82
N ASN A 648 -4.90 8.95 14.62
CA ASN A 648 -4.51 9.62 13.38
C ASN A 648 -2.97 9.64 13.25
N LEU A 649 -2.40 8.48 12.92
CA LEU A 649 -0.97 8.32 12.60
C LEU A 649 -0.83 8.13 11.08
N ASP A 650 -1.23 9.14 10.30
CA ASP A 650 -1.15 9.10 8.83
C ASP A 650 0.30 9.07 8.35
N GLU A 651 1.24 9.55 9.16
CA GLU A 651 2.68 9.49 8.93
C GLU A 651 3.19 8.05 8.79
N THR A 652 2.50 7.06 9.34
CA THR A 652 2.86 5.64 9.19
C THR A 652 2.71 5.14 7.75
N SER A 653 1.89 5.82 6.93
CA SER A 653 1.75 5.50 5.50
C SER A 653 3.06 5.67 4.71
N ARG A 654 4.02 6.43 5.23
CA ARG A 654 5.34 6.68 4.65
C ARG A 654 6.41 5.67 5.06
N ILE A 655 6.04 4.68 5.89
CA ILE A 655 6.93 3.60 6.33
C ILE A 655 6.83 2.47 5.32
N SER A 656 7.94 2.19 4.61
CA SER A 656 8.04 0.96 3.82
C SER A 656 8.41 -0.21 4.73
N THR A 657 7.65 -1.28 4.66
CA THR A 657 7.90 -2.51 5.42
C THR A 657 8.66 -3.57 4.62
N GLN A 658 8.98 -3.28 3.36
CA GLN A 658 9.69 -4.20 2.47
C GLN A 658 11.08 -3.67 2.12
N GLY A 659 12.04 -4.60 2.00
CA GLY A 659 13.31 -4.38 1.33
C GLY A 659 13.12 -4.11 -0.16
N ALA A 660 14.21 -3.70 -0.86
CA ALA A 660 14.18 -3.41 -2.29
C ALA A 660 13.54 -4.56 -3.08
N GLY A 661 12.36 -4.30 -3.61
CA GLY A 661 11.70 -5.04 -4.68
C GLY A 661 11.35 -4.02 -5.77
N PHE A 662 11.32 -4.48 -7.02
CA PHE A 662 10.88 -3.66 -8.15
C PHE A 662 9.41 -3.26 -8.00
#